data_7d666e28988cd08d6877732adad9eac5
#
_entry.id   7d666e28988cd08d6877732adad9eac5
#
_cell.length_a   1.000
_cell.length_b   1.000
_cell.length_c   1.000
_cell.angle_alpha   90.00
_cell.angle_beta   90.00
_cell.angle_gamma   90.00
#
_symmetry.space_group_name_H-M   'P 1'
#
loop_
_entity.id
_entity.type
_entity.pdbx_description
1 polymer ?
#
loop_
_entity_poly.entity_id
_entity_poly.type
_entity_poly.pdbx_seq_one_letter_code
_entity_poly.pdbx_strand_id
1 'polypeptide(L)'
;AASALYGMRASNGVIVITTKSGKGADKGKPTITFSTNLSFDKISTLPELQQEYAQGSGGTFDPSSPFAWGPKISELANDPTYGGNTDNSYTSQYGKQSGKYYVPQLAAAGMNPWATPQAYNNMKDFFETGVSWSNNVNVAQRFDKGNYSFSLGNTTSNGIVPSTGMDRYNVKMSAEAQLHPNWTTGFNGNFVTSKISKQSTANTSVVATIYNAPVSYNMAGIPSHIEGDPYTQNTYRDSWIDDAYWAVDNNQFSERSQRFFGNAFVKYTTKFGTDNHKLDIKYQIGDDAYTTNYSEIYGYGSTWAPTGEDSEYHYTVNELNSLLTAAYTWNINEEWTLDALIGNEFVDKKTKYEYAYSMNFNFPGWNHLNNASVFSNESLYNKKRTVGNFANLSVAWKNMLYLSGSIRNDIVSSMPRDNRSFTYPSVSLGFIFTELAPLKNNILTFGKIRASYAEVGMAGDYTQSYYYTPSYGGGFYMGNPIVYPINGAMAYIPYYKVYDPNLKPQNTKSYELGADLTFLNGLVTLNYTYSRQNVKDQIFEVPLAGSTGASSMIMNGGKIHTNTHELTLGISPVDTKNFKLDFAFNFSKIDNYVDELAPGVESIMLGGFVTPQVRAGIGDKFPVIYGKSYMRNDEGKIVVDQNGLPMQGEDAVIGTVSPDFRLGFNTNIELYKFRISAVFDWKQGGQMYSGTAGEMNYYGVSKLSGDMRKNEFIVENAVKETGKDADGNSIYAPNDIKVTDAQAYFTRRRSIDESYIYDNSYIKLR
;
A
#
# COMPACT_ATOMS: atom_id res chain seq x y z
N ALA A 1 -14.07 21.52 -7.52
CA ALA A 1 -13.53 22.60 -8.38
C ALA A 1 -12.17 22.24 -9.01
N ALA A 2 -11.24 21.62 -8.27
CA ALA A 2 -9.92 21.24 -8.80
C ALA A 2 -9.99 20.30 -10.02
N SER A 3 -10.94 19.38 -10.05
CA SER A 3 -11.11 18.39 -11.12
C SER A 3 -11.31 19.03 -12.50
N ALA A 4 -12.02 20.14 -12.57
CA ALA A 4 -12.28 20.83 -13.84
C ALA A 4 -11.03 21.50 -14.44
N LEU A 5 -10.01 21.81 -13.65
CA LEU A 5 -8.74 22.32 -14.13
C LEU A 5 -7.75 21.19 -14.44
N TYR A 6 -7.65 20.18 -13.57
CA TYR A 6 -6.66 19.10 -13.65
C TYR A 6 -7.15 17.82 -14.34
N GLY A 7 -8.44 17.81 -14.75
CA GLY A 7 -9.04 16.73 -15.52
C GLY A 7 -9.33 15.46 -14.72
N MET A 8 -9.56 14.38 -15.42
CA MET A 8 -9.92 13.07 -14.85
C MET A 8 -8.87 12.52 -13.86
N ARG A 9 -7.60 12.92 -13.99
CA ARG A 9 -6.53 12.54 -13.06
C ARG A 9 -6.73 13.13 -11.66
N ALA A 10 -7.57 14.14 -11.52
CA ALA A 10 -7.92 14.79 -10.27
C ALA A 10 -9.19 14.23 -9.60
N SER A 11 -9.73 13.10 -10.07
CA SER A 11 -10.95 12.48 -9.51
C SER A 11 -10.80 12.15 -8.00
N ASN A 12 -9.59 11.81 -7.57
CA ASN A 12 -9.28 11.51 -6.18
C ASN A 12 -8.54 12.65 -5.45
N GLY A 13 -8.59 13.87 -6.00
CA GLY A 13 -7.92 15.05 -5.45
C GLY A 13 -6.61 15.38 -6.17
N VAL A 14 -6.03 16.54 -5.80
CA VAL A 14 -4.78 17.05 -6.38
C VAL A 14 -3.84 17.53 -5.27
N ILE A 15 -2.60 17.06 -5.30
CA ILE A 15 -1.52 17.59 -4.48
C ILE A 15 -0.60 18.41 -5.37
N VAL A 16 -0.57 19.74 -5.16
CA VAL A 16 0.30 20.64 -5.92
C VAL A 16 1.59 20.89 -5.13
N ILE A 17 2.72 20.46 -5.69
CA ILE A 17 4.03 20.63 -5.08
C ILE A 17 4.77 21.76 -5.81
N THR A 18 5.03 22.86 -5.10
CA THR A 18 5.86 23.94 -5.62
C THR A 18 7.28 23.78 -5.10
N THR A 19 8.21 23.49 -5.99
CA THR A 19 9.62 23.29 -5.65
C THR A 19 10.36 24.62 -5.55
N LYS A 20 11.44 24.65 -4.76
CA LYS A 20 12.34 25.82 -4.69
C LYS A 20 12.93 26.10 -6.08
N SER A 21 12.75 27.32 -6.58
CA SER A 21 13.19 27.76 -7.92
C SER A 21 14.32 28.78 -7.89
N GLY A 22 14.79 29.17 -6.70
CA GLY A 22 15.75 30.27 -6.54
C GLY A 22 15.13 31.65 -6.45
N LYS A 23 13.81 31.84 -6.62
CA LYS A 23 13.12 33.14 -6.45
C LYS A 23 13.27 33.73 -5.08
N GLY A 24 13.40 32.91 -4.03
CA GLY A 24 13.61 33.32 -2.65
C GLY A 24 15.08 33.46 -2.25
N ALA A 25 16.03 33.28 -3.17
CA ALA A 25 17.45 33.45 -2.89
C ALA A 25 17.85 34.93 -2.84
N ASP A 26 18.99 35.23 -2.21
CA ASP A 26 19.54 36.55 -2.15
C ASP A 26 19.88 37.10 -3.54
N LYS A 27 19.65 38.40 -3.72
CA LYS A 27 19.98 39.08 -4.97
C LYS A 27 21.50 39.30 -5.06
N GLY A 28 22.08 38.94 -6.19
CA GLY A 28 23.47 39.24 -6.53
C GLY A 28 24.52 38.30 -5.93
N LYS A 29 24.16 37.39 -4.99
CA LYS A 29 25.08 36.40 -4.42
C LYS A 29 24.42 34.98 -4.44
N PRO A 30 25.20 33.95 -4.73
CA PRO A 30 24.68 32.59 -4.61
C PRO A 30 24.44 32.20 -3.14
N THR A 31 23.28 31.68 -2.84
CA THR A 31 22.96 31.07 -1.55
C THR A 31 23.26 29.59 -1.66
N ILE A 32 24.19 29.09 -0.84
CA ILE A 32 24.53 27.65 -0.77
C ILE A 32 23.94 27.09 0.49
N THR A 33 23.15 26.04 0.35
CA THR A 33 22.55 25.32 1.47
C THR A 33 23.04 23.88 1.44
N PHE A 34 23.63 23.41 2.51
CA PHE A 34 23.90 22.00 2.75
C PHE A 34 22.96 21.47 3.83
N SER A 35 22.36 20.33 3.58
CA SER A 35 21.55 19.64 4.57
C SER A 35 21.94 18.16 4.63
N THR A 36 22.06 17.65 5.83
CA THR A 36 22.33 16.24 6.09
C THR A 36 21.33 15.72 7.12
N ASN A 37 20.89 14.49 6.95
CA ASN A 37 20.02 13.81 7.89
C ASN A 37 20.49 12.37 8.06
N LEU A 38 20.70 11.98 9.32
CA LEU A 38 21.06 10.61 9.71
C LEU A 38 19.94 10.10 10.61
N SER A 39 19.38 8.92 10.26
CA SER A 39 18.38 8.24 11.06
C SER A 39 18.76 6.78 11.31
N PHE A 40 18.26 6.27 12.44
CA PHE A 40 18.44 4.89 12.86
C PHE A 40 17.05 4.28 13.08
N ASP A 41 16.79 3.16 12.41
CA ASP A 41 15.52 2.47 12.49
C ASP A 41 15.70 1.15 13.23
N LYS A 42 14.87 0.93 14.25
CA LYS A 42 14.84 -0.32 15.01
C LYS A 42 13.42 -0.83 15.08
N ILE A 43 13.29 -2.16 15.06
CA ILE A 43 11.99 -2.76 15.29
C ILE A 43 11.49 -2.38 16.69
N SER A 44 10.29 -1.82 16.77
CA SER A 44 9.74 -1.29 18.03
C SER A 44 8.87 -2.31 18.76
N THR A 45 8.16 -3.15 18.01
CA THR A 45 7.18 -4.10 18.55
C THR A 45 7.25 -5.39 17.78
N LEU A 46 7.41 -6.49 18.49
CA LEU A 46 7.37 -7.86 17.97
C LEU A 46 6.20 -8.59 18.61
N PRO A 47 5.59 -9.58 17.93
CA PRO A 47 4.64 -10.49 18.56
C PRO A 47 5.26 -11.21 19.76
N GLU A 48 4.45 -11.46 20.79
CA GLU A 48 4.89 -12.21 21.95
C GLU A 48 4.95 -13.72 21.65
N LEU A 49 6.11 -14.32 21.94
CA LEU A 49 6.36 -15.76 21.76
C LEU A 49 6.12 -16.52 23.05
N GLN A 50 5.70 -17.79 22.95
CA GLN A 50 5.75 -18.74 24.04
C GLN A 50 7.23 -19.10 24.35
N GLN A 51 7.52 -19.60 25.57
CA GLN A 51 8.88 -19.87 26.03
C GLN A 51 9.03 -21.28 26.64
N GLU A 52 7.96 -22.09 26.61
CA GLU A 52 7.91 -23.34 27.36
C GLU A 52 8.02 -24.60 26.50
N TYR A 53 7.47 -24.57 25.27
CA TYR A 53 7.30 -25.77 24.47
C TYR A 53 8.28 -25.82 23.30
N ALA A 54 8.79 -27.02 23.05
CA ALA A 54 9.75 -27.29 22.01
C ALA A 54 9.08 -27.57 20.65
N GLN A 55 9.92 -27.66 19.65
CA GLN A 55 9.59 -28.14 18.30
C GLN A 55 8.96 -29.54 18.35
N GLY A 56 8.00 -29.80 17.46
CA GLY A 56 7.30 -31.07 17.37
C GLY A 56 5.78 -30.92 17.28
N SER A 57 5.07 -32.02 17.41
CA SER A 57 3.59 -32.10 17.31
C SER A 57 3.06 -33.14 18.28
N GLY A 58 1.82 -32.92 18.80
CA GLY A 58 1.17 -33.88 19.71
C GLY A 58 1.95 -34.17 20.98
N GLY A 59 2.76 -33.24 21.47
CA GLY A 59 3.60 -33.42 22.66
C GLY A 59 4.93 -34.18 22.43
N THR A 60 5.23 -34.60 21.19
CA THR A 60 6.46 -35.33 20.84
C THR A 60 7.45 -34.39 20.18
N PHE A 61 8.73 -34.47 20.57
CA PHE A 61 9.79 -33.71 19.96
C PHE A 61 10.13 -34.27 18.57
N ASP A 62 10.21 -33.36 17.59
CA ASP A 62 10.65 -33.67 16.23
C ASP A 62 11.46 -32.47 15.69
N PRO A 63 12.79 -32.64 15.49
CA PRO A 63 13.68 -31.56 15.07
C PRO A 63 13.51 -31.11 13.62
N SER A 64 12.65 -31.78 12.83
CA SER A 64 12.27 -31.40 11.46
C SER A 64 10.85 -30.82 11.35
N SER A 65 10.12 -30.80 12.44
CA SER A 65 8.75 -30.28 12.47
C SER A 65 8.69 -28.75 12.35
N PRO A 66 7.82 -28.17 11.51
CA PRO A 66 7.58 -26.75 11.49
C PRO A 66 6.81 -26.26 12.72
N PHE A 67 6.28 -27.16 13.55
CA PHE A 67 5.42 -26.85 14.68
C PHE A 67 6.18 -26.76 16.01
N ALA A 68 5.66 -25.98 16.94
CA ALA A 68 6.12 -25.87 18.31
C ALA A 68 5.12 -26.50 19.30
N TRP A 69 4.49 -27.63 18.91
CA TRP A 69 3.58 -28.43 19.71
C TRP A 69 4.25 -29.66 20.34
N GLY A 70 5.58 -29.64 20.45
CA GLY A 70 6.38 -30.69 21.12
C GLY A 70 6.27 -30.67 22.64
N PRO A 71 7.14 -31.40 23.38
CA PRO A 71 7.18 -31.45 24.84
C PRO A 71 7.68 -30.12 25.43
N LYS A 72 7.74 -30.01 26.74
CA LYS A 72 8.40 -28.87 27.39
C LYS A 72 9.88 -28.84 27.05
N ILE A 73 10.43 -27.66 26.77
CA ILE A 73 11.86 -27.47 26.47
C ILE A 73 12.74 -28.07 27.59
N SER A 74 12.33 -27.92 28.87
CA SER A 74 13.05 -28.48 30.02
C SER A 74 13.15 -30.01 30.02
N GLU A 75 12.32 -30.70 29.24
CA GLU A 75 12.27 -32.16 29.16
C GLU A 75 13.14 -32.73 28.03
N LEU A 76 13.63 -31.89 27.10
CA LEU A 76 14.39 -32.34 25.92
C LEU A 76 15.63 -33.18 26.26
N ALA A 77 16.31 -32.92 27.39
CA ALA A 77 17.45 -33.73 27.80
C ALA A 77 17.05 -35.17 28.16
N ASN A 78 15.77 -35.40 28.46
CA ASN A 78 15.23 -36.73 28.79
C ASN A 78 14.36 -37.29 27.63
N ASP A 79 14.40 -36.68 26.43
CA ASP A 79 13.68 -37.20 25.26
C ASP A 79 14.21 -38.62 24.92
N PRO A 80 13.32 -39.60 24.64
CA PRO A 80 13.75 -40.96 24.41
C PRO A 80 14.62 -41.14 23.18
N THR A 81 14.50 -40.29 22.17
CA THR A 81 15.23 -40.38 20.90
C THR A 81 16.45 -39.46 20.86
N TYR A 82 16.31 -38.23 21.33
CA TYR A 82 17.28 -37.14 21.17
C TYR A 82 17.92 -36.69 22.50
N GLY A 83 17.43 -37.16 23.65
CA GLY A 83 17.92 -36.73 24.96
C GLY A 83 19.28 -37.29 25.32
N GLY A 84 20.16 -36.43 25.83
CA GLY A 84 21.51 -36.82 26.26
C GLY A 84 21.52 -37.61 27.59
N ASN A 85 20.44 -37.60 28.35
CA ASN A 85 20.31 -38.38 29.58
C ASN A 85 19.81 -39.82 29.31
N THR A 86 19.23 -40.11 28.16
CA THR A 86 18.59 -41.39 27.84
C THR A 86 19.51 -42.31 27.06
N ASP A 87 19.20 -43.62 27.02
CA ASP A 87 19.89 -44.58 26.19
C ASP A 87 19.20 -44.61 24.79
N ASN A 88 19.87 -44.04 23.78
CA ASN A 88 19.38 -43.95 22.42
C ASN A 88 20.54 -44.12 21.41
N SER A 89 20.24 -44.05 20.12
CA SER A 89 21.22 -44.19 19.05
C SER A 89 22.36 -43.16 19.13
N TYR A 90 22.04 -41.92 19.44
CA TYR A 90 23.02 -40.82 19.53
C TYR A 90 23.91 -40.93 20.77
N THR A 91 23.34 -41.26 21.94
CA THR A 91 24.13 -41.48 23.15
C THR A 91 24.98 -42.76 23.03
N SER A 92 24.56 -43.76 22.26
CA SER A 92 25.36 -44.94 21.95
C SER A 92 26.55 -44.57 21.06
N GLN A 93 26.39 -43.60 20.15
CA GLN A 93 27.47 -43.18 19.27
C GLN A 93 28.42 -42.16 19.92
N TYR A 94 27.89 -41.16 20.65
CA TYR A 94 28.67 -40.04 21.18
C TYR A 94 28.89 -40.06 22.68
N GLY A 95 28.35 -41.04 23.38
CA GLY A 95 28.29 -41.09 24.84
C GLY A 95 27.20 -40.22 25.43
N LYS A 96 26.84 -40.46 26.69
CA LYS A 96 25.82 -39.67 27.41
C LYS A 96 26.27 -38.22 27.58
N GLN A 97 25.32 -37.29 27.32
CA GLN A 97 25.53 -35.84 27.40
C GLN A 97 24.53 -35.24 28.41
N SER A 98 24.91 -35.27 29.68
CA SER A 98 23.99 -34.83 30.76
C SER A 98 23.45 -33.43 30.55
N GLY A 99 22.11 -33.30 30.67
CA GLY A 99 21.40 -32.01 30.54
C GLY A 99 21.32 -31.44 29.12
N LYS A 100 21.72 -32.19 28.10
CA LYS A 100 21.73 -31.78 26.68
C LYS A 100 20.79 -32.65 25.84
N TYR A 101 20.51 -32.20 24.64
CA TYR A 101 19.78 -32.96 23.63
C TYR A 101 20.46 -32.83 22.25
N TYR A 102 20.28 -33.83 21.42
CA TYR A 102 20.86 -33.88 20.08
C TYR A 102 20.07 -33.05 19.08
N VAL A 103 20.75 -32.19 18.31
CA VAL A 103 20.19 -31.35 17.24
C VAL A 103 20.82 -31.77 15.90
N PRO A 104 20.06 -32.45 15.02
CA PRO A 104 20.61 -32.98 13.76
C PRO A 104 21.16 -31.87 12.85
N GLN A 105 20.57 -30.67 12.88
CA GLN A 105 21.03 -29.57 12.07
C GLN A 105 22.40 -29.02 12.48
N LEU A 106 22.77 -29.11 13.76
CA LEU A 106 24.15 -28.81 14.20
C LEU A 106 25.13 -29.85 13.67
N ALA A 107 24.75 -31.14 13.68
CA ALA A 107 25.57 -32.20 13.10
C ALA A 107 25.74 -32.03 11.59
N ALA A 108 24.67 -31.70 10.87
CA ALA A 108 24.69 -31.45 9.43
C ALA A 108 25.58 -30.26 9.04
N ALA A 109 25.73 -29.30 9.92
CA ALA A 109 26.62 -28.15 9.77
C ALA A 109 28.09 -28.44 10.24
N GLY A 110 28.44 -29.70 10.59
CA GLY A 110 29.77 -30.05 11.09
C GLY A 110 30.09 -29.53 12.50
N MET A 111 29.08 -29.12 13.25
CA MET A 111 29.23 -28.57 14.61
C MET A 111 28.97 -29.62 15.68
N ASN A 112 29.32 -29.29 16.94
CA ASN A 112 28.93 -30.13 18.07
C ASN A 112 27.38 -30.23 18.14
N PRO A 113 26.80 -31.44 17.98
CA PRO A 113 25.35 -31.61 17.87
C PRO A 113 24.57 -31.47 19.19
N TRP A 114 25.26 -31.34 20.33
CA TRP A 114 24.63 -31.35 21.64
C TRP A 114 24.35 -29.94 22.16
N ALA A 115 23.08 -29.56 22.17
CA ALA A 115 22.58 -28.28 22.63
C ALA A 115 22.01 -28.35 24.05
N THR A 116 22.03 -27.21 24.77
CA THR A 116 21.34 -27.06 26.05
C THR A 116 19.90 -26.66 25.77
N PRO A 117 18.89 -27.31 26.41
CA PRO A 117 17.48 -26.91 26.27
C PRO A 117 17.25 -25.49 26.70
N GLN A 118 16.85 -24.62 25.79
CA GLN A 118 16.47 -23.23 26.07
C GLN A 118 15.59 -22.66 24.97
N ALA A 119 14.91 -21.54 25.25
CA ALA A 119 14.16 -20.80 24.26
C ALA A 119 15.01 -19.68 23.64
N TYR A 120 14.87 -19.46 22.36
CA TYR A 120 15.54 -18.43 21.56
C TYR A 120 14.52 -17.39 21.07
N ASN A 121 14.98 -16.18 20.86
CA ASN A 121 14.16 -15.13 20.26
C ASN A 121 14.62 -14.87 18.81
N ASN A 122 14.29 -15.79 17.91
CA ASN A 122 14.70 -15.74 16.51
C ASN A 122 14.31 -14.43 15.82
N MET A 123 13.16 -13.82 16.19
CA MET A 123 12.77 -12.53 15.64
C MET A 123 13.74 -11.41 16.03
N LYS A 124 14.10 -11.33 17.33
CA LYS A 124 15.00 -10.28 17.81
C LYS A 124 16.41 -10.42 17.25
N ASP A 125 16.85 -11.66 17.07
CA ASP A 125 18.21 -11.98 16.60
C ASP A 125 18.35 -11.76 15.10
N PHE A 126 17.26 -11.82 14.33
CA PHE A 126 17.27 -11.65 12.87
C PHE A 126 17.27 -10.19 12.43
N PHE A 127 16.49 -9.32 13.12
CA PHE A 127 16.38 -7.93 12.68
C PHE A 127 17.57 -7.08 13.10
N GLU A 128 18.03 -6.27 12.18
CA GLU A 128 19.17 -5.38 12.36
C GLU A 128 18.72 -3.93 12.66
N THR A 129 19.67 -3.07 12.98
CA THR A 129 19.44 -1.62 13.03
C THR A 129 19.61 -1.05 11.63
N GLY A 130 18.52 -0.56 11.05
CA GLY A 130 18.54 0.18 9.81
C GLY A 130 19.22 1.54 9.99
N VAL A 131 19.99 1.97 9.00
CA VAL A 131 20.67 3.27 8.99
C VAL A 131 20.38 3.97 7.68
N SER A 132 19.81 5.18 7.76
CA SER A 132 19.57 6.04 6.59
C SER A 132 20.38 7.32 6.70
N TRP A 133 21.16 7.62 5.66
CA TRP A 133 21.93 8.86 5.58
C TRP A 133 21.61 9.58 4.28
N SER A 134 21.06 10.79 4.42
CA SER A 134 20.71 11.66 3.31
C SER A 134 21.51 12.93 3.34
N ASN A 135 22.06 13.32 2.20
CA ASN A 135 22.79 14.57 2.02
C ASN A 135 22.22 15.32 0.82
N ASN A 136 22.14 16.65 0.94
CA ASN A 136 21.70 17.50 -0.15
C ASN A 136 22.50 18.81 -0.15
N VAL A 137 22.97 19.20 -1.32
CA VAL A 137 23.58 20.51 -1.59
C VAL A 137 22.68 21.24 -2.58
N ASN A 138 22.30 22.47 -2.23
CA ASN A 138 21.55 23.34 -3.12
C ASN A 138 22.31 24.67 -3.29
N VAL A 139 22.45 25.11 -4.53
CA VAL A 139 22.98 26.42 -4.92
C VAL A 139 21.90 27.17 -5.65
N ALA A 140 21.51 28.34 -5.13
CA ALA A 140 20.46 29.17 -5.73
C ALA A 140 20.88 30.64 -5.76
N GLN A 141 20.46 31.37 -6.81
CA GLN A 141 20.71 32.77 -6.95
C GLN A 141 19.56 33.45 -7.69
N ARG A 142 19.30 34.71 -7.30
CA ARG A 142 18.36 35.59 -8.00
C ARG A 142 19.10 36.77 -8.59
N PHE A 143 18.74 37.13 -9.81
CA PHE A 143 19.18 38.33 -10.54
C PHE A 143 18.01 39.27 -10.74
N ASP A 144 18.25 40.42 -11.36
CA ASP A 144 17.18 41.37 -11.72
C ASP A 144 16.14 40.78 -12.67
N LYS A 145 16.60 39.98 -13.64
CA LYS A 145 15.76 39.43 -14.71
C LYS A 145 15.67 37.89 -14.69
N GLY A 146 16.00 37.26 -13.56
CA GLY A 146 15.90 35.80 -13.50
C GLY A 146 16.41 35.19 -12.19
N ASN A 147 16.36 33.90 -12.14
CA ASN A 147 16.84 33.11 -11.02
C ASN A 147 17.23 31.69 -11.49
N TYR A 148 18.08 31.03 -10.74
CA TYR A 148 18.35 29.61 -10.89
C TYR A 148 18.48 28.91 -9.55
N SER A 149 18.29 27.62 -9.58
CA SER A 149 18.59 26.71 -8.46
C SER A 149 19.12 25.40 -9.02
N PHE A 150 20.20 24.92 -8.44
CA PHE A 150 20.81 23.63 -8.76
C PHE A 150 20.94 22.84 -7.47
N SER A 151 20.56 21.57 -7.46
CA SER A 151 20.59 20.71 -6.29
C SER A 151 21.13 19.34 -6.63
N LEU A 152 22.02 18.84 -5.77
CA LEU A 152 22.52 17.48 -5.78
C LEU A 152 22.17 16.82 -4.45
N GLY A 153 21.68 15.61 -4.50
CA GLY A 153 21.36 14.85 -3.31
C GLY A 153 21.67 13.37 -3.46
N ASN A 154 22.01 12.75 -2.33
CA ASN A 154 22.08 11.30 -2.23
C ASN A 154 21.40 10.83 -0.95
N THR A 155 20.88 9.62 -0.98
CA THR A 155 20.39 8.88 0.18
C THR A 155 20.87 7.46 0.07
N THR A 156 21.55 6.97 1.12
CA THR A 156 21.90 5.57 1.30
C THR A 156 21.18 5.07 2.54
N SER A 157 20.50 3.95 2.44
CA SER A 157 19.71 3.37 3.53
C SER A 157 19.90 1.86 3.56
N ASN A 158 20.22 1.32 4.72
CA ASN A 158 20.11 -0.11 5.02
C ASN A 158 18.79 -0.34 5.77
N GLY A 159 18.08 -1.42 5.42
CA GLY A 159 16.84 -1.80 6.08
C GLY A 159 17.07 -2.52 7.41
N ILE A 160 15.98 -2.80 8.13
CA ILE A 160 16.03 -3.62 9.35
C ILE A 160 16.03 -5.13 9.05
N VAL A 161 15.71 -5.52 7.83
CA VAL A 161 15.85 -6.91 7.33
C VAL A 161 17.22 -7.01 6.67
N PRO A 162 18.04 -8.02 6.98
CA PRO A 162 19.36 -8.20 6.38
C PRO A 162 19.32 -8.18 4.85
N SER A 163 20.39 -7.69 4.22
CA SER A 163 20.54 -7.57 2.75
C SER A 163 19.49 -6.70 2.05
N THR A 164 18.71 -5.90 2.78
CA THR A 164 17.81 -4.90 2.21
C THR A 164 18.37 -3.50 2.31
N GLY A 165 18.05 -2.65 1.32
CA GLY A 165 18.53 -1.29 1.34
C GLY A 165 18.14 -0.47 0.11
N MET A 166 18.57 0.79 0.10
CA MET A 166 18.34 1.71 -1.01
C MET A 166 19.51 2.68 -1.18
N ASP A 167 19.98 2.79 -2.41
CA ASP A 167 20.83 3.88 -2.86
C ASP A 167 20.07 4.76 -3.83
N ARG A 168 20.03 6.06 -3.56
CA ARG A 168 19.34 7.03 -4.41
C ARG A 168 20.19 8.26 -4.62
N TYR A 169 20.29 8.71 -5.87
CA TYR A 169 20.92 9.94 -6.29
C TYR A 169 19.93 10.79 -7.05
N ASN A 170 19.95 12.10 -6.80
CA ASN A 170 19.10 13.05 -7.51
C ASN A 170 19.86 14.32 -7.90
N VAL A 171 19.56 14.76 -9.12
CA VAL A 171 20.04 16.04 -9.66
C VAL A 171 18.81 16.85 -10.03
N LYS A 172 18.76 18.11 -9.59
CA LYS A 172 17.69 19.03 -9.96
C LYS A 172 18.27 20.34 -10.45
N MET A 173 17.72 20.84 -11.55
CA MET A 173 18.01 22.16 -12.08
C MET A 173 16.70 22.91 -12.34
N SER A 174 16.67 24.18 -11.95
CA SER A 174 15.56 25.09 -12.23
C SER A 174 16.12 26.45 -12.61
N ALA A 175 15.61 27.03 -13.68
CA ALA A 175 15.97 28.37 -14.11
C ALA A 175 14.75 29.11 -14.66
N GLU A 176 14.67 30.40 -14.42
CA GLU A 176 13.68 31.30 -15.00
C GLU A 176 14.34 32.62 -15.41
N ALA A 177 14.02 33.13 -16.58
CA ALA A 177 14.56 34.36 -17.11
C ALA A 177 13.48 35.22 -17.78
N GLN A 178 13.51 36.52 -17.50
CA GLN A 178 12.75 37.52 -18.24
C GLN A 178 13.56 37.98 -19.44
N LEU A 179 13.23 37.47 -20.63
CA LEU A 179 13.92 37.76 -21.88
C LEU A 179 13.59 39.17 -22.40
N HIS A 180 12.37 39.64 -22.14
CA HIS A 180 11.84 40.97 -22.50
C HIS A 180 10.82 41.36 -21.42
N PRO A 181 10.47 42.63 -21.23
CA PRO A 181 9.44 43.02 -20.26
C PRO A 181 8.17 42.20 -20.30
N ASN A 182 7.78 41.73 -21.47
CA ASN A 182 6.57 40.90 -21.68
C ASN A 182 6.83 39.40 -21.77
N TRP A 183 8.09 38.94 -21.90
CA TRP A 183 8.40 37.55 -22.16
C TRP A 183 9.23 36.94 -21.05
N THR A 184 8.72 35.88 -20.48
CA THR A 184 9.41 35.07 -19.46
C THR A 184 9.52 33.62 -19.95
N THR A 185 10.68 33.03 -19.78
CA THR A 185 10.87 31.59 -20.03
C THR A 185 11.41 30.92 -18.79
N GLY A 186 11.18 29.62 -18.66
CA GLY A 186 11.73 28.85 -17.55
C GLY A 186 11.85 27.39 -17.91
N PHE A 187 12.69 26.72 -17.15
CA PHE A 187 13.00 25.30 -17.24
C PHE A 187 13.10 24.69 -15.84
N ASN A 188 12.55 23.50 -15.70
CA ASN A 188 12.72 22.64 -14.53
C ASN A 188 13.09 21.24 -15.03
N GLY A 189 14.18 20.68 -14.55
CA GLY A 189 14.59 19.31 -14.84
C GLY A 189 15.04 18.59 -13.58
N ASN A 190 14.64 17.35 -13.45
CA ASN A 190 15.02 16.47 -12.36
C ASN A 190 15.46 15.14 -12.93
N PHE A 191 16.60 14.65 -12.52
CA PHE A 191 17.06 13.29 -12.78
C PHE A 191 17.21 12.55 -11.47
N VAL A 192 16.67 11.35 -11.40
CA VAL A 192 16.73 10.50 -10.21
C VAL A 192 17.14 9.10 -10.64
N THR A 193 18.11 8.53 -9.96
CA THR A 193 18.40 7.10 -10.06
C THR A 193 18.34 6.47 -8.68
N SER A 194 17.74 5.29 -8.59
CA SER A 194 17.69 4.52 -7.34
C SER A 194 17.93 3.04 -7.61
N LYS A 195 18.58 2.39 -6.65
CA LYS A 195 18.67 0.94 -6.55
C LYS A 195 18.12 0.54 -5.20
N ILE A 196 17.19 -0.40 -5.18
CA ILE A 196 16.57 -0.95 -3.96
C ILE A 196 16.85 -2.43 -3.94
N SER A 197 17.42 -2.93 -2.84
CA SER A 197 17.55 -4.35 -2.56
C SER A 197 16.41 -4.78 -1.64
N LYS A 198 15.75 -5.87 -2.00
CA LYS A 198 14.52 -6.38 -1.36
C LYS A 198 14.70 -7.83 -0.94
N GLN A 199 13.72 -8.36 -0.25
CA GLN A 199 13.55 -9.79 0.03
C GLN A 199 12.17 -10.26 -0.44
N SER A 200 11.99 -11.58 -0.51
CA SER A 200 10.70 -12.18 -0.85
C SER A 200 9.59 -11.72 0.12
N THR A 201 8.37 -11.66 -0.37
CA THR A 201 7.19 -11.18 0.37
C THR A 201 6.14 -12.28 0.54
N ALA A 202 5.07 -11.98 1.26
CA ALA A 202 3.94 -12.88 1.54
C ALA A 202 4.32 -14.14 2.35
N ASN A 203 3.67 -15.26 2.10
CA ASN A 203 3.78 -16.48 2.91
C ASN A 203 5.15 -17.16 2.82
N THR A 204 5.90 -16.89 1.75
CA THR A 204 7.25 -17.44 1.52
C THR A 204 8.35 -16.45 1.91
N SER A 205 7.99 -15.37 2.59
CA SER A 205 8.94 -14.33 2.98
C SER A 205 9.87 -14.81 4.10
N VAL A 206 11.07 -14.24 4.12
CA VAL A 206 12.03 -14.43 5.22
C VAL A 206 11.41 -14.05 6.58
N VAL A 207 10.53 -13.05 6.62
CA VAL A 207 9.83 -12.62 7.83
C VAL A 207 8.82 -13.68 8.29
N ALA A 208 8.10 -14.33 7.37
CA ALA A 208 7.17 -15.42 7.71
C ALA A 208 7.93 -16.61 8.32
N THR A 209 9.08 -16.96 7.78
CA THR A 209 9.93 -18.04 8.32
C THR A 209 10.36 -17.73 9.75
N ILE A 210 10.85 -16.53 10.01
CA ILE A 210 11.30 -16.10 11.34
C ILE A 210 10.13 -16.06 12.36
N TYR A 211 8.95 -15.61 11.94
CA TYR A 211 7.77 -15.52 12.83
C TYR A 211 7.19 -16.90 13.20
N ASN A 212 7.39 -17.88 12.33
CA ASN A 212 6.87 -19.24 12.53
C ASN A 212 7.94 -20.19 13.13
N ALA A 213 9.18 -19.72 13.32
CA ALA A 213 10.25 -20.57 13.85
C ALA A 213 9.97 -21.03 15.28
N PRO A 214 10.08 -22.35 15.57
CA PRO A 214 9.96 -22.87 16.92
C PRO A 214 11.00 -22.23 17.86
N VAL A 215 10.57 -21.83 19.04
CA VAL A 215 11.44 -21.12 20.00
C VAL A 215 12.59 -21.99 20.55
N SER A 216 12.51 -23.31 20.44
CA SER A 216 13.62 -24.23 20.79
C SER A 216 14.69 -24.35 19.72
N TYR A 217 14.45 -23.83 18.49
CA TYR A 217 15.40 -23.85 17.39
C TYR A 217 16.19 -22.54 17.34
N ASN A 218 17.52 -22.64 17.32
CA ASN A 218 18.44 -21.48 17.29
C ASN A 218 18.80 -21.13 15.85
N MET A 219 17.95 -20.34 15.15
CA MET A 219 18.21 -20.00 13.75
C MET A 219 19.51 -19.19 13.55
N ALA A 220 19.82 -18.27 14.44
CA ALA A 220 21.04 -17.47 14.35
C ALA A 220 22.31 -18.24 14.69
N GLY A 221 22.21 -19.32 15.47
CA GLY A 221 23.35 -20.10 15.93
C GLY A 221 23.58 -21.40 15.15
N ILE A 222 22.66 -21.78 14.27
CA ILE A 222 22.80 -22.97 13.40
C ILE A 222 23.06 -22.47 11.98
N PRO A 223 24.19 -22.87 11.33
CA PRO A 223 24.39 -22.48 9.92
C PRO A 223 23.25 -22.89 9.03
N SER A 224 22.82 -21.99 8.15
CA SER A 224 21.65 -22.16 7.28
C SER A 224 21.87 -23.15 6.12
N HIS A 225 23.07 -23.72 6.00
CA HIS A 225 23.43 -24.73 5.00
C HIS A 225 24.23 -25.87 5.64
N ILE A 226 24.26 -27.02 5.00
CA ILE A 226 25.07 -28.18 5.47
C ILE A 226 26.56 -27.93 5.24
N GLU A 227 27.39 -28.66 5.99
CA GLU A 227 28.85 -28.56 5.87
C GLU A 227 29.32 -28.87 4.43
N GLY A 228 30.10 -27.96 3.85
CA GLY A 228 30.70 -28.12 2.54
C GLY A 228 29.77 -27.91 1.32
N ASP A 229 28.46 -27.65 1.54
CA ASP A 229 27.52 -27.38 0.47
C ASP A 229 26.61 -26.19 0.79
N PRO A 230 26.93 -24.97 0.32
CA PRO A 230 26.19 -23.78 0.60
C PRO A 230 24.80 -23.73 -0.11
N TYR A 231 24.54 -24.65 -1.03
CA TYR A 231 23.30 -24.70 -1.81
C TYR A 231 22.26 -25.68 -1.24
N THR A 232 22.67 -26.55 -0.31
CA THR A 232 21.74 -27.41 0.42
C THR A 232 21.40 -26.77 1.76
N GLN A 233 20.15 -26.38 1.92
CA GLN A 233 19.67 -25.71 3.12
C GLN A 233 19.69 -26.62 4.34
N ASN A 234 20.00 -26.03 5.49
CA ASN A 234 19.97 -26.65 6.80
C ASN A 234 18.92 -25.89 7.64
N THR A 235 17.68 -26.35 7.61
CA THR A 235 16.53 -25.64 8.16
C THR A 235 15.82 -26.45 9.26
N TYR A 236 15.00 -25.79 10.04
CA TYR A 236 14.15 -26.41 11.06
C TYR A 236 12.93 -27.13 10.48
N ARG A 237 12.71 -27.02 9.18
CA ARG A 237 11.56 -27.59 8.47
C ARG A 237 11.96 -28.03 7.06
N ASP A 238 11.39 -29.11 6.62
CA ASP A 238 11.60 -29.70 5.28
C ASP A 238 10.51 -29.29 4.27
N SER A 239 9.94 -28.11 4.42
CA SER A 239 8.83 -27.67 3.60
C SER A 239 9.25 -26.55 2.63
N TRP A 240 8.37 -26.22 1.73
CA TRP A 240 8.42 -25.28 0.61
C TRP A 240 8.78 -23.82 0.93
N ILE A 241 9.31 -23.52 2.11
CA ILE A 241 9.75 -22.18 2.52
C ILE A 241 11.25 -22.24 2.82
N ASP A 242 12.00 -21.31 2.25
CA ASP A 242 13.43 -21.18 2.49
C ASP A 242 13.74 -20.82 3.95
N ASP A 243 14.89 -21.30 4.46
CA ASP A 243 15.46 -20.74 5.68
C ASP A 243 15.76 -19.25 5.50
N ALA A 244 15.46 -18.45 6.51
CA ALA A 244 15.53 -16.99 6.38
C ALA A 244 16.97 -16.49 6.17
N TYR A 245 17.96 -17.04 6.87
CA TYR A 245 19.36 -16.66 6.70
C TYR A 245 19.90 -17.15 5.36
N TRP A 246 19.54 -18.38 4.95
CA TRP A 246 19.91 -18.88 3.63
C TRP A 246 19.34 -18.01 2.51
N ALA A 247 18.06 -17.62 2.64
CA ALA A 247 17.37 -16.81 1.63
C ALA A 247 17.98 -15.41 1.47
N VAL A 248 18.39 -14.75 2.57
CA VAL A 248 19.01 -13.41 2.47
C VAL A 248 20.40 -13.44 1.85
N ASP A 249 21.07 -14.59 1.88
CA ASP A 249 22.40 -14.78 1.29
C ASP A 249 22.34 -15.25 -0.17
N ASN A 250 21.33 -16.02 -0.57
CA ASN A 250 21.28 -16.73 -1.85
C ASN A 250 20.22 -16.18 -2.81
N ASN A 251 19.09 -15.62 -2.32
CA ASN A 251 18.07 -15.01 -3.16
C ASN A 251 18.38 -13.53 -3.39
N GLN A 252 18.07 -13.01 -4.58
CA GLN A 252 18.38 -11.64 -4.96
C GLN A 252 17.14 -10.96 -5.54
N PHE A 253 16.61 -9.98 -4.82
CA PHE A 253 15.47 -9.17 -5.27
C PHE A 253 15.92 -7.73 -5.36
N SER A 254 15.85 -7.14 -6.54
CA SER A 254 16.28 -5.76 -6.74
C SER A 254 15.36 -4.98 -7.66
N GLU A 255 15.34 -3.68 -7.44
CA GLU A 255 14.67 -2.71 -8.30
C GLU A 255 15.65 -1.58 -8.61
N ARG A 256 15.87 -1.31 -9.88
CA ARG A 256 16.67 -0.18 -10.34
C ARG A 256 15.81 0.74 -11.20
N SER A 257 15.65 1.98 -10.75
CA SER A 257 14.91 2.99 -11.50
C SER A 257 15.81 4.14 -11.93
N GLN A 258 15.64 4.59 -13.16
CA GLN A 258 16.23 5.81 -13.70
C GLN A 258 15.11 6.66 -14.29
N ARG A 259 14.94 7.89 -13.80
CA ARG A 259 13.85 8.79 -14.19
C ARG A 259 14.34 10.18 -14.44
N PHE A 260 13.96 10.72 -15.57
CA PHE A 260 13.99 12.14 -15.87
C PHE A 260 12.57 12.68 -15.90
N PHE A 261 12.31 13.79 -15.20
CA PHE A 261 11.06 14.52 -15.34
C PHE A 261 11.31 16.01 -15.25
N GLY A 262 10.60 16.75 -16.09
CA GLY A 262 10.80 18.19 -16.12
C GLY A 262 9.83 18.90 -17.05
N ASN A 263 9.95 20.20 -17.11
CA ASN A 263 9.20 21.03 -18.05
C ASN A 263 9.98 22.28 -18.45
N ALA A 264 9.61 22.80 -19.61
CA ALA A 264 10.02 24.12 -20.08
C ALA A 264 8.76 24.91 -20.44
N PHE A 265 8.80 26.22 -20.27
CA PHE A 265 7.70 27.10 -20.63
C PHE A 265 8.16 28.42 -21.21
N VAL A 266 7.28 29.00 -22.01
CA VAL A 266 7.35 30.40 -22.46
C VAL A 266 6.03 31.06 -22.07
N LYS A 267 6.12 32.23 -21.46
CA LYS A 267 4.97 33.03 -21.05
C LYS A 267 5.07 34.44 -21.61
N TYR A 268 4.03 34.89 -22.26
CA TYR A 268 3.81 36.28 -22.65
C TYR A 268 2.84 36.93 -21.67
N THR A 269 3.22 38.07 -21.11
CA THR A 269 2.38 38.86 -20.23
C THR A 269 2.24 40.27 -20.80
N THR A 270 1.02 40.77 -20.95
CA THR A 270 0.76 42.16 -21.34
C THR A 270 -0.30 42.78 -20.47
N LYS A 271 -0.19 44.07 -20.27
CA LYS A 271 -1.20 44.90 -19.63
C LYS A 271 -1.64 45.98 -20.59
N PHE A 272 -2.90 46.37 -20.56
CA PHE A 272 -3.48 47.39 -21.43
C PHE A 272 -4.62 48.12 -20.70
N GLY A 273 -5.15 49.16 -21.33
CA GLY A 273 -6.00 50.14 -20.67
C GLY A 273 -5.18 50.98 -19.66
N THR A 274 -5.73 51.28 -18.52
CA THR A 274 -5.00 51.90 -17.39
C THR A 274 -4.38 50.85 -16.45
N ASP A 275 -3.79 49.81 -17.02
CA ASP A 275 -3.25 48.65 -16.33
C ASP A 275 -4.28 47.76 -15.62
N ASN A 276 -5.56 48.03 -15.82
CA ASN A 276 -6.67 47.25 -15.24
C ASN A 276 -6.98 45.95 -16.00
N HIS A 277 -6.38 45.76 -17.19
CA HIS A 277 -6.44 44.52 -17.95
C HIS A 277 -5.09 43.85 -17.98
N LYS A 278 -5.07 42.57 -17.70
CA LYS A 278 -3.84 41.73 -17.78
C LYS A 278 -4.15 40.48 -18.57
N LEU A 279 -3.30 40.13 -19.54
CA LEU A 279 -3.35 38.90 -20.31
C LEU A 279 -2.04 38.15 -20.16
N ASP A 280 -2.11 36.92 -19.67
CA ASP A 280 -1.01 35.97 -19.61
C ASP A 280 -1.28 34.83 -20.60
N ILE A 281 -0.42 34.60 -21.59
CA ILE A 281 -0.44 33.43 -22.46
C ILE A 281 0.77 32.59 -22.14
N LYS A 282 0.56 31.35 -21.76
CA LYS A 282 1.66 30.43 -21.41
C LYS A 282 1.54 29.13 -22.19
N TYR A 283 2.64 28.77 -22.83
CA TYR A 283 2.83 27.41 -23.37
C TYR A 283 3.88 26.69 -22.54
N GLN A 284 3.57 25.48 -22.13
CA GLN A 284 4.45 24.60 -21.34
C GLN A 284 4.49 23.23 -21.99
N ILE A 285 5.69 22.67 -22.11
CA ILE A 285 5.92 21.28 -22.48
C ILE A 285 6.66 20.59 -21.34
N GLY A 286 6.22 19.41 -20.98
CA GLY A 286 6.84 18.58 -19.94
C GLY A 286 6.98 17.15 -20.39
N ASP A 287 7.97 16.48 -19.86
CA ASP A 287 8.21 15.07 -20.09
C ASP A 287 8.53 14.36 -18.77
N ASP A 288 8.00 13.14 -18.62
CA ASP A 288 8.30 12.24 -17.52
C ASP A 288 8.66 10.88 -18.13
N ALA A 289 9.95 10.62 -18.18
CA ALA A 289 10.51 9.42 -18.78
C ALA A 289 11.26 8.60 -17.73
N TYR A 290 10.91 7.34 -17.58
CA TYR A 290 11.62 6.44 -16.66
C TYR A 290 11.66 5.01 -17.17
N THR A 291 12.71 4.31 -16.73
CA THR A 291 12.83 2.86 -16.85
C THR A 291 13.03 2.30 -15.45
N THR A 292 12.23 1.31 -15.08
CA THR A 292 12.39 0.53 -13.85
C THR A 292 12.65 -0.92 -14.23
N ASN A 293 13.78 -1.42 -13.79
CA ASN A 293 14.20 -2.81 -13.95
C ASN A 293 14.02 -3.51 -12.62
N TYR A 294 13.26 -4.60 -12.61
CA TYR A 294 13.11 -5.51 -11.49
C TYR A 294 13.87 -6.78 -11.82
N SER A 295 14.55 -7.32 -10.82
CA SER A 295 15.20 -8.62 -10.89
C SER A 295 14.78 -9.40 -9.65
N GLU A 296 14.20 -10.57 -9.85
CA GLU A 296 13.71 -11.48 -8.82
C GLU A 296 14.33 -12.85 -9.07
N ILE A 297 15.34 -13.18 -8.29
CA ILE A 297 16.13 -14.40 -8.44
C ILE A 297 15.98 -15.25 -7.19
N TYR A 298 15.51 -16.48 -7.36
CA TYR A 298 15.64 -17.54 -6.38
C TYR A 298 16.90 -18.35 -6.71
N GLY A 299 17.82 -18.41 -5.76
CA GLY A 299 19.09 -19.10 -5.93
C GLY A 299 18.93 -20.62 -6.08
N TYR A 300 19.92 -21.26 -6.67
CA TYR A 300 20.01 -22.73 -6.72
C TYR A 300 20.00 -23.29 -5.30
N GLY A 301 19.09 -24.21 -5.01
CA GLY A 301 18.86 -24.76 -3.67
C GLY A 301 17.69 -24.12 -2.91
N SER A 302 16.99 -23.12 -3.49
CA SER A 302 15.74 -22.61 -2.93
C SER A 302 14.69 -23.71 -2.87
N THR A 303 13.93 -23.79 -1.79
CA THR A 303 12.82 -24.75 -1.68
C THR A 303 11.67 -24.40 -2.62
N TRP A 304 11.54 -23.12 -2.99
CA TRP A 304 10.58 -22.64 -3.99
C TRP A 304 11.01 -23.03 -5.41
N ALA A 305 12.28 -22.83 -5.73
CA ALA A 305 12.87 -23.11 -7.04
C ALA A 305 14.18 -23.94 -6.85
N PRO A 306 14.09 -25.27 -6.65
CA PRO A 306 15.24 -26.07 -6.24
C PRO A 306 16.45 -26.01 -7.17
N THR A 307 16.22 -25.79 -8.44
CA THR A 307 17.28 -25.59 -9.45
C THR A 307 17.49 -24.12 -9.83
N GLY A 308 16.86 -23.19 -9.09
CA GLY A 308 16.93 -21.76 -9.33
C GLY A 308 16.03 -21.24 -10.44
N GLU A 309 15.64 -19.99 -10.29
CA GLU A 309 14.90 -19.23 -11.31
C GLU A 309 15.29 -17.75 -11.30
N ASP A 310 15.15 -17.09 -12.45
CA ASP A 310 15.43 -15.68 -12.63
C ASP A 310 14.32 -15.04 -13.45
N SER A 311 13.72 -14.00 -12.87
CA SER A 311 12.65 -13.20 -13.47
C SER A 311 13.09 -11.75 -13.58
N GLU A 312 13.19 -11.24 -14.81
CA GLU A 312 13.50 -9.84 -15.06
C GLU A 312 12.34 -9.11 -15.72
N TYR A 313 11.95 -7.98 -15.15
CA TYR A 313 10.87 -7.12 -15.64
C TYR A 313 11.43 -5.72 -15.97
N HIS A 314 11.15 -5.23 -17.17
CA HIS A 314 11.56 -3.91 -17.61
C HIS A 314 10.35 -3.06 -17.95
N TYR A 315 10.08 -2.04 -17.15
CA TYR A 315 9.03 -1.06 -17.40
C TYR A 315 9.66 0.23 -17.90
N THR A 316 9.41 0.58 -19.16
CA THR A 316 9.78 1.89 -19.70
C THR A 316 8.51 2.70 -19.94
N VAL A 317 8.44 3.87 -19.31
CA VAL A 317 7.34 4.81 -19.44
C VAL A 317 7.87 6.14 -19.95
N ASN A 318 7.16 6.71 -20.92
CA ASN A 318 7.37 8.08 -21.37
C ASN A 318 6.01 8.78 -21.44
N GLU A 319 5.87 9.87 -20.71
CA GLU A 319 4.66 10.69 -20.67
C GLU A 319 4.98 12.13 -21.06
N LEU A 320 4.67 12.48 -22.30
CA LEU A 320 4.77 13.84 -22.81
C LEU A 320 3.48 14.61 -22.47
N ASN A 321 3.62 15.78 -21.86
CA ASN A 321 2.54 16.71 -21.55
C ASN A 321 2.77 18.04 -22.25
N SER A 322 1.75 18.57 -22.92
CA SER A 322 1.74 19.88 -23.53
C SER A 322 0.53 20.68 -23.00
N LEU A 323 0.76 21.88 -22.50
CA LEU A 323 -0.26 22.71 -21.89
C LEU A 323 -0.17 24.14 -22.44
N LEU A 324 -1.21 24.57 -23.13
CA LEU A 324 -1.41 25.95 -23.56
C LEU A 324 -2.51 26.59 -22.71
N THR A 325 -2.23 27.74 -22.11
CA THR A 325 -3.22 28.50 -21.33
C THR A 325 -3.22 29.97 -21.73
N ALA A 326 -4.41 30.56 -21.73
CA ALA A 326 -4.58 32.01 -21.77
C ALA A 326 -5.42 32.44 -20.56
N ALA A 327 -4.81 33.24 -19.68
CA ALA A 327 -5.44 33.77 -18.49
C ALA A 327 -5.61 35.29 -18.63
N TYR A 328 -6.82 35.76 -18.40
CA TYR A 328 -7.18 37.15 -18.49
C TYR A 328 -7.74 37.63 -17.19
N THR A 329 -7.19 38.70 -16.62
CA THR A 329 -7.70 39.41 -15.43
C THR A 329 -8.15 40.79 -15.80
N TRP A 330 -9.34 41.14 -15.40
CA TRP A 330 -9.91 42.46 -15.54
C TRP A 330 -10.34 43.01 -14.18
N ASN A 331 -9.62 44.01 -13.68
CA ASN A 331 -10.04 44.83 -12.55
C ASN A 331 -11.00 45.90 -13.05
N ILE A 332 -12.32 45.60 -13.07
CA ILE A 332 -13.37 46.45 -13.62
C ILE A 332 -13.40 47.78 -12.87
N ASN A 333 -13.32 47.69 -11.56
CA ASN A 333 -13.18 48.82 -10.63
C ASN A 333 -12.62 48.27 -9.27
N GLU A 334 -12.61 49.09 -8.22
CA GLU A 334 -12.12 48.71 -6.89
C GLU A 334 -12.96 47.59 -6.24
N GLU A 335 -14.20 47.40 -6.69
CA GLU A 335 -15.10 46.39 -6.12
C GLU A 335 -15.16 45.09 -6.92
N TRP A 336 -14.96 45.13 -8.24
CA TRP A 336 -15.17 43.98 -9.13
C TRP A 336 -13.90 43.57 -9.84
N THR A 337 -13.57 42.28 -9.70
CA THR A 337 -12.52 41.63 -10.48
C THR A 337 -13.11 40.44 -11.23
N LEU A 338 -12.71 40.28 -12.48
CA LEU A 338 -13.07 39.15 -13.34
C LEU A 338 -11.78 38.46 -13.79
N ASP A 339 -11.72 37.16 -13.55
CA ASP A 339 -10.66 36.29 -14.04
C ASP A 339 -11.24 35.24 -14.99
N ALA A 340 -10.69 35.15 -16.20
CA ALA A 340 -11.05 34.14 -17.18
C ALA A 340 -9.80 33.34 -17.56
N LEU A 341 -9.95 32.01 -17.69
CA LEU A 341 -8.88 31.10 -18.09
C LEU A 341 -9.45 30.15 -19.14
N ILE A 342 -8.74 30.00 -20.25
CA ILE A 342 -8.97 28.93 -21.21
C ILE A 342 -7.68 28.13 -21.38
N GLY A 343 -7.80 26.84 -21.62
CA GLY A 343 -6.63 26.00 -21.80
C GLY A 343 -6.89 24.75 -22.62
N ASN A 344 -5.80 24.25 -23.21
CA ASN A 344 -5.73 22.98 -23.89
C ASN A 344 -4.56 22.18 -23.32
N GLU A 345 -4.83 20.95 -22.92
CA GLU A 345 -3.85 19.98 -22.44
C GLU A 345 -3.81 18.79 -23.38
N PHE A 346 -2.60 18.36 -23.73
CA PHE A 346 -2.37 17.14 -24.49
C PHE A 346 -1.40 16.25 -23.72
N VAL A 347 -1.75 14.98 -23.51
CA VAL A 347 -0.92 13.97 -22.84
C VAL A 347 -0.75 12.78 -23.77
N ASP A 348 0.48 12.38 -24.05
CA ASP A 348 0.85 11.15 -24.79
C ASP A 348 1.67 10.26 -23.88
N LYS A 349 1.06 9.20 -23.34
CA LYS A 349 1.71 8.22 -22.48
C LYS A 349 1.99 6.94 -23.25
N LYS A 350 3.24 6.53 -23.23
CA LYS A 350 3.71 5.27 -23.79
C LYS A 350 4.28 4.41 -22.67
N THR A 351 3.89 3.15 -22.64
CA THR A 351 4.41 2.18 -21.70
C THR A 351 4.87 0.96 -22.47
N LYS A 352 6.12 0.57 -22.26
CA LYS A 352 6.68 -0.69 -22.75
C LYS A 352 6.98 -1.57 -21.55
N TYR A 353 6.51 -2.79 -21.60
CA TYR A 353 6.78 -3.84 -20.64
C TYR A 353 7.53 -4.95 -21.35
N GLU A 354 8.64 -5.39 -20.80
CA GLU A 354 9.40 -6.54 -21.24
C GLU A 354 9.64 -7.44 -20.05
N TYR A 355 9.45 -8.71 -20.26
CA TYR A 355 9.65 -9.77 -19.27
C TYR A 355 10.55 -10.82 -19.84
N ALA A 356 11.55 -11.20 -19.08
CA ALA A 356 12.41 -12.35 -19.35
C ALA A 356 12.40 -13.26 -18.13
N TYR A 357 12.15 -14.53 -18.36
CA TYR A 357 12.10 -15.56 -17.33
C TYR A 357 12.97 -16.74 -17.71
N SER A 358 13.70 -17.27 -16.74
CA SER A 358 14.43 -18.50 -16.90
C SER A 358 14.35 -19.35 -15.63
N MET A 359 14.40 -20.66 -15.80
CA MET A 359 14.39 -21.63 -14.70
C MET A 359 15.27 -22.84 -15.04
N ASN A 360 15.56 -23.64 -14.00
CA ASN A 360 16.42 -24.80 -14.08
C ASN A 360 17.85 -24.42 -14.46
N PHE A 361 18.56 -23.75 -13.55
CA PHE A 361 19.98 -23.42 -13.73
C PHE A 361 20.81 -24.68 -13.91
N ASN A 362 21.74 -24.65 -14.84
CA ASN A 362 22.58 -25.78 -15.20
C ASN A 362 23.59 -26.13 -14.09
N PHE A 363 23.99 -25.14 -13.28
CA PHE A 363 24.90 -25.31 -12.15
C PHE A 363 24.70 -24.19 -11.11
N PRO A 364 25.03 -24.45 -9.85
CA PRO A 364 24.89 -23.46 -8.78
C PRO A 364 25.94 -22.35 -8.84
N GLY A 365 25.72 -21.26 -8.12
CA GLY A 365 26.68 -20.16 -7.94
C GLY A 365 26.72 -19.12 -9.05
N TRP A 366 25.93 -19.26 -10.10
CA TRP A 366 25.74 -18.26 -11.15
C TRP A 366 24.27 -18.05 -11.43
N ASN A 367 23.65 -17.18 -10.64
CA ASN A 367 22.25 -16.81 -10.76
C ASN A 367 22.06 -15.84 -11.92
N HIS A 368 21.80 -16.35 -13.12
CA HIS A 368 21.74 -15.56 -14.33
C HIS A 368 20.87 -16.23 -15.40
N LEU A 369 20.15 -15.43 -16.20
CA LEU A 369 19.30 -15.91 -17.30
C LEU A 369 20.01 -16.94 -18.19
N ASN A 370 21.27 -16.69 -18.54
CA ASN A 370 22.01 -17.59 -19.46
C ASN A 370 22.41 -18.94 -18.82
N ASN A 371 22.27 -19.10 -17.52
CA ASN A 371 22.58 -20.36 -16.80
C ASN A 371 21.38 -21.31 -16.73
N ALA A 372 20.34 -21.11 -17.51
CA ALA A 372 19.10 -21.87 -17.43
C ALA A 372 18.87 -22.76 -18.65
N SER A 373 17.99 -23.75 -18.49
CA SER A 373 17.57 -24.63 -19.58
C SER A 373 16.16 -24.35 -20.10
N VAL A 374 15.37 -23.56 -19.36
CA VAL A 374 14.02 -23.15 -19.76
C VAL A 374 13.93 -21.64 -19.76
N PHE A 375 13.36 -21.09 -20.84
CA PHE A 375 13.23 -19.64 -21.05
C PHE A 375 11.81 -19.27 -21.48
N SER A 376 11.37 -18.10 -21.03
CA SER A 376 10.15 -17.46 -21.52
C SER A 376 10.37 -15.96 -21.61
N ASN A 377 9.71 -15.31 -22.55
CA ASN A 377 9.76 -13.86 -22.68
C ASN A 377 8.42 -13.30 -23.15
N GLU A 378 8.17 -12.04 -22.80
CA GLU A 378 7.00 -11.30 -23.23
C GLU A 378 7.38 -9.84 -23.48
N SER A 379 6.77 -9.22 -24.47
CA SER A 379 6.90 -7.78 -24.71
C SER A 379 5.54 -7.18 -25.04
N LEU A 380 5.13 -6.18 -24.27
CA LEU A 380 3.87 -5.47 -24.44
C LEU A 380 4.15 -3.97 -24.64
N TYR A 381 3.39 -3.37 -25.53
CA TYR A 381 3.44 -1.94 -25.79
C TYR A 381 2.05 -1.33 -25.70
N ASN A 382 1.90 -0.31 -24.86
CA ASN A 382 0.66 0.41 -24.68
C ASN A 382 0.87 1.90 -24.92
N LYS A 383 -0.08 2.53 -25.61
CA LYS A 383 -0.08 3.96 -25.87
C LYS A 383 -1.45 4.55 -25.58
N LYS A 384 -1.49 5.55 -24.67
CA LYS A 384 -2.70 6.26 -24.28
C LYS A 384 -2.54 7.75 -24.52
N ARG A 385 -3.53 8.35 -25.17
CA ARG A 385 -3.60 9.80 -25.42
C ARG A 385 -4.82 10.41 -24.79
N THR A 386 -4.63 11.59 -24.22
CA THR A 386 -5.72 12.41 -23.67
C THR A 386 -5.57 13.83 -24.20
N VAL A 387 -6.68 14.39 -24.65
CA VAL A 387 -6.80 15.81 -25.00
C VAL A 387 -7.85 16.41 -24.08
N GLY A 388 -7.47 17.44 -23.32
CA GLY A 388 -8.37 18.16 -22.41
C GLY A 388 -8.53 19.62 -22.85
N ASN A 389 -9.74 20.07 -23.08
CA ASN A 389 -10.06 21.48 -23.30
C ASN A 389 -10.82 21.99 -22.10
N PHE A 390 -10.42 23.11 -21.53
CA PHE A 390 -11.07 23.64 -20.32
C PHE A 390 -11.18 25.16 -20.33
N ALA A 391 -12.20 25.64 -19.63
CA ALA A 391 -12.41 27.05 -19.37
C ALA A 391 -12.82 27.24 -17.89
N ASN A 392 -12.41 28.36 -17.32
CA ASN A 392 -12.82 28.82 -16.00
C ASN A 392 -13.15 30.33 -16.06
N LEU A 393 -14.19 30.71 -15.36
CA LEU A 393 -14.57 32.10 -15.15
C LEU A 393 -14.79 32.32 -13.67
N SER A 394 -14.09 33.31 -13.09
CA SER A 394 -14.23 33.68 -11.68
C SER A 394 -14.56 35.17 -11.57
N VAL A 395 -15.51 35.50 -10.70
CA VAL A 395 -15.89 36.86 -10.39
C VAL A 395 -15.75 37.09 -8.90
N ALA A 396 -15.05 38.14 -8.52
CA ALA A 396 -14.91 38.59 -7.13
C ALA A 396 -15.58 39.95 -6.97
N TRP A 397 -16.43 40.11 -5.95
CA TRP A 397 -17.07 41.35 -5.57
C TRP A 397 -16.71 41.78 -4.16
N LYS A 398 -16.18 43.02 -4.03
CA LYS A 398 -15.75 43.62 -2.75
C LYS A 398 -14.83 42.77 -1.89
N ASN A 399 -14.07 41.84 -2.49
CA ASN A 399 -13.31 40.81 -1.77
C ASN A 399 -14.18 40.02 -0.76
N MET A 400 -15.50 40.06 -0.91
CA MET A 400 -16.49 39.44 -0.04
C MET A 400 -17.18 38.25 -0.68
N LEU A 401 -17.59 38.38 -1.94
CA LEU A 401 -18.31 37.34 -2.68
C LEU A 401 -17.46 36.85 -3.86
N TYR A 402 -17.27 35.56 -3.95
CA TYR A 402 -16.51 34.89 -5.00
C TYR A 402 -17.39 33.84 -5.67
N LEU A 403 -17.59 33.95 -6.97
CA LEU A 403 -18.28 32.96 -7.78
C LEU A 403 -17.31 32.45 -8.85
N SER A 404 -17.13 31.13 -8.96
CA SER A 404 -16.32 30.53 -10.00
C SER A 404 -17.09 29.42 -10.69
N GLY A 405 -17.05 29.40 -12.02
CA GLY A 405 -17.61 28.34 -12.86
C GLY A 405 -16.53 27.80 -13.78
N SER A 406 -16.49 26.48 -13.98
CA SER A 406 -15.59 25.87 -14.93
C SER A 406 -16.26 24.75 -15.70
N ILE A 407 -15.73 24.50 -16.89
CA ILE A 407 -16.12 23.38 -17.76
C ILE A 407 -14.88 22.76 -18.37
N ARG A 408 -14.84 21.44 -18.45
CA ARG A 408 -13.78 20.70 -19.13
C ARG A 408 -14.36 19.58 -19.99
N ASN A 409 -13.76 19.40 -21.15
CA ASN A 409 -14.00 18.27 -22.04
C ASN A 409 -12.70 17.47 -22.18
N ASP A 410 -12.73 16.18 -21.85
CA ASP A 410 -11.63 15.24 -22.08
C ASP A 410 -11.99 14.27 -23.19
N ILE A 411 -11.03 14.03 -24.10
CA ILE A 411 -11.07 13.02 -25.16
C ILE A 411 -9.94 12.02 -24.89
N VAL A 412 -10.30 10.75 -24.66
CA VAL A 412 -9.37 9.72 -24.20
C VAL A 412 -9.32 8.55 -25.16
N SER A 413 -8.13 8.22 -25.66
CA SER A 413 -7.95 7.16 -26.67
C SER A 413 -8.25 5.75 -26.14
N SER A 414 -8.21 5.54 -24.82
CA SER A 414 -8.50 4.25 -24.17
C SER A 414 -9.98 4.04 -23.83
N MET A 415 -10.89 4.64 -24.60
CA MET A 415 -12.34 4.45 -24.51
C MET A 415 -12.91 4.04 -25.86
N PRO A 416 -14.05 3.34 -25.92
CA PRO A 416 -14.76 3.07 -27.15
C PRO A 416 -14.99 4.36 -27.96
N ARG A 417 -14.95 4.26 -29.28
CA ARG A 417 -14.94 5.44 -30.18
C ARG A 417 -16.08 6.40 -29.91
N ASP A 418 -17.28 5.89 -29.60
CA ASP A 418 -18.48 6.69 -29.38
C ASP A 418 -18.54 7.30 -27.95
N ASN A 419 -17.79 6.77 -27.00
CA ASN A 419 -17.79 7.18 -25.59
C ASN A 419 -16.47 7.81 -25.11
N ARG A 420 -15.54 8.13 -26.02
CA ARG A 420 -14.20 8.64 -25.67
C ARG A 420 -14.17 10.12 -25.30
N SER A 421 -15.23 10.89 -25.64
CA SER A 421 -15.33 12.31 -25.33
C SER A 421 -16.41 12.56 -24.29
N PHE A 422 -16.05 13.22 -23.18
CA PHE A 422 -16.97 13.51 -22.09
C PHE A 422 -16.66 14.86 -21.45
N THR A 423 -17.75 15.56 -21.06
CA THR A 423 -17.70 16.92 -20.55
C THR A 423 -18.23 16.97 -19.14
N TYR A 424 -17.59 17.75 -18.29
CA TYR A 424 -18.01 17.90 -16.89
C TYR A 424 -17.81 19.34 -16.39
N PRO A 425 -18.84 19.90 -15.72
CA PRO A 425 -18.83 21.24 -15.15
C PRO A 425 -18.42 21.27 -13.68
N SER A 426 -18.03 22.44 -13.19
CA SER A 426 -18.06 22.74 -11.76
C SER A 426 -18.46 24.19 -11.48
N VAL A 427 -19.04 24.42 -10.31
CA VAL A 427 -19.35 25.75 -9.80
C VAL A 427 -18.98 25.82 -8.32
N SER A 428 -18.45 26.98 -7.88
CA SER A 428 -18.12 27.20 -6.47
C SER A 428 -18.49 28.64 -6.07
N LEU A 429 -18.99 28.77 -4.85
CA LEU A 429 -19.35 30.01 -4.19
C LEU A 429 -18.57 30.15 -2.88
N GLY A 430 -17.96 31.31 -2.68
CA GLY A 430 -17.34 31.69 -1.41
C GLY A 430 -17.87 33.03 -0.94
N PHE A 431 -18.37 33.10 0.30
CA PHE A 431 -18.92 34.30 0.88
C PHE A 431 -18.28 34.61 2.23
N ILE A 432 -17.51 35.70 2.29
CA ILE A 432 -16.89 36.22 3.52
C ILE A 432 -17.92 37.13 4.18
N PHE A 433 -18.80 36.54 4.99
CA PHE A 433 -19.93 37.26 5.57
C PHE A 433 -19.52 38.30 6.64
N THR A 434 -18.32 38.20 7.20
CA THR A 434 -17.75 39.15 8.14
C THR A 434 -17.35 40.48 7.48
N GLU A 435 -17.34 40.58 6.15
CA GLU A 435 -17.21 41.87 5.47
C GLU A 435 -18.52 42.66 5.48
N LEU A 436 -19.66 42.07 5.89
CA LEU A 436 -20.88 42.76 6.18
C LEU A 436 -20.86 43.33 7.61
N ALA A 437 -20.88 44.65 7.77
CA ALA A 437 -21.10 45.25 9.08
C ALA A 437 -22.55 44.97 9.52
N PRO A 438 -22.81 44.53 10.74
CA PRO A 438 -22.01 44.42 11.94
C PRO A 438 -21.55 43.00 12.30
N LEU A 439 -21.41 42.08 11.34
CA LEU A 439 -21.13 40.66 11.62
C LEU A 439 -19.67 40.42 12.09
N LYS A 440 -18.74 41.29 11.70
CA LYS A 440 -17.39 41.29 12.23
C LYS A 440 -17.33 41.99 13.58
N ASN A 441 -16.84 41.29 14.59
CA ASN A 441 -16.69 41.85 15.95
C ASN A 441 -15.41 41.26 16.62
N ASN A 442 -15.16 41.63 17.87
CA ASN A 442 -13.97 41.20 18.59
C ASN A 442 -13.93 39.69 18.92
N ILE A 443 -15.09 39.03 18.84
CA ILE A 443 -15.19 37.58 19.04
C ILE A 443 -15.03 36.85 17.70
N LEU A 444 -15.88 37.16 16.70
CA LEU A 444 -15.77 36.57 15.37
C LEU A 444 -15.05 37.58 14.46
N THR A 445 -13.80 37.34 14.19
CA THR A 445 -12.92 38.25 13.43
C THR A 445 -12.88 37.95 11.95
N PHE A 446 -13.14 36.69 11.57
CA PHE A 446 -13.28 36.24 10.18
C PHE A 446 -14.30 35.12 10.09
N GLY A 447 -15.17 35.20 9.07
CA GLY A 447 -16.15 34.16 8.78
C GLY A 447 -16.42 34.08 7.29
N LYS A 448 -16.22 32.86 6.73
CA LYS A 448 -16.47 32.52 5.33
C LYS A 448 -17.29 31.25 5.23
N ILE A 449 -18.33 31.30 4.40
CA ILE A 449 -19.09 30.12 3.98
C ILE A 449 -18.69 29.77 2.55
N ARG A 450 -18.59 28.52 2.22
CA ARG A 450 -18.29 28.01 0.88
C ARG A 450 -19.22 26.88 0.50
N ALA A 451 -19.63 26.88 -0.76
CA ALA A 451 -20.41 25.81 -1.37
C ALA A 451 -19.83 25.47 -2.72
N SER A 452 -19.77 24.19 -3.08
CA SER A 452 -19.36 23.79 -4.41
C SER A 452 -20.12 22.57 -4.92
N TYR A 453 -20.27 22.55 -6.24
CA TYR A 453 -20.68 21.39 -7.01
C TYR A 453 -19.64 21.14 -8.09
N ALA A 454 -19.25 19.88 -8.26
CA ALA A 454 -18.32 19.48 -9.32
C ALA A 454 -18.71 18.12 -9.87
N GLU A 455 -18.56 17.96 -11.17
CA GLU A 455 -18.53 16.65 -11.82
C GLU A 455 -17.11 16.34 -12.27
N VAL A 456 -16.78 15.06 -12.32
CA VAL A 456 -15.54 14.56 -12.94
C VAL A 456 -15.80 13.21 -13.57
N GLY A 457 -15.37 13.06 -14.83
CA GLY A 457 -15.35 11.78 -15.51
C GLY A 457 -14.05 11.04 -15.23
N MET A 458 -14.10 9.71 -15.16
CA MET A 458 -12.90 8.86 -15.15
C MET A 458 -13.03 7.80 -16.24
N ALA A 459 -12.05 7.78 -17.16
CA ALA A 459 -12.02 6.82 -18.25
C ALA A 459 -11.50 5.47 -17.76
N GLY A 460 -12.03 4.39 -18.34
CA GLY A 460 -11.46 3.05 -18.23
C GLY A 460 -10.37 2.80 -19.28
N ASP A 461 -9.81 1.63 -19.26
CA ASP A 461 -8.91 1.11 -20.27
C ASP A 461 -9.65 0.06 -21.11
N TYR A 462 -10.18 0.48 -22.26
CA TYR A 462 -10.86 -0.38 -23.22
C TYR A 462 -9.85 -0.94 -24.23
N THR A 463 -9.92 -2.24 -24.46
CA THR A 463 -9.17 -2.93 -25.51
C THR A 463 -10.12 -3.81 -26.29
N GLN A 464 -10.02 -3.83 -27.61
CA GLN A 464 -10.76 -4.79 -28.43
C GLN A 464 -10.24 -6.21 -28.16
N SER A 465 -11.12 -7.20 -28.23
CA SER A 465 -10.74 -8.59 -28.10
C SER A 465 -9.69 -8.96 -29.16
N TYR A 466 -8.65 -9.65 -28.75
CA TYR A 466 -7.57 -10.10 -29.61
C TYR A 466 -7.11 -11.50 -29.22
N TYR A 467 -6.37 -12.14 -30.12
CA TYR A 467 -5.72 -13.42 -29.88
C TYR A 467 -4.21 -13.19 -29.78
N TYR A 468 -3.56 -14.00 -28.97
CA TYR A 468 -2.11 -14.02 -28.87
C TYR A 468 -1.57 -15.43 -28.91
N THR A 469 -0.29 -15.59 -29.28
CA THR A 469 0.41 -16.87 -29.27
C THR A 469 1.04 -17.04 -27.89
N PRO A 470 0.76 -18.13 -27.15
CA PRO A 470 1.47 -18.37 -25.91
C PRO A 470 2.95 -18.67 -26.23
N SER A 471 3.84 -17.96 -25.59
CA SER A 471 5.29 -18.26 -25.66
C SER A 471 5.64 -19.43 -24.76
N TYR A 472 4.87 -19.63 -23.70
CA TYR A 472 5.07 -20.66 -22.69
C TYR A 472 3.69 -21.20 -22.26
N GLY A 473 3.53 -22.53 -22.37
CA GLY A 473 2.45 -23.28 -21.74
C GLY A 473 1.03 -22.95 -22.16
N GLY A 474 0.46 -23.74 -23.00
CA GLY A 474 -1.00 -23.84 -23.15
C GLY A 474 -1.68 -24.52 -21.97
N GLY A 475 -1.12 -24.43 -20.75
CA GLY A 475 -1.50 -25.20 -19.57
C GLY A 475 -0.53 -26.33 -19.27
N PHE A 476 -0.95 -27.23 -18.37
CA PHE A 476 -0.16 -28.40 -17.99
C PHE A 476 -0.91 -29.69 -18.34
N TYR A 477 -0.18 -30.67 -18.80
CA TYR A 477 -0.66 -32.03 -18.93
C TYR A 477 0.15 -32.94 -18.02
N MET A 478 -0.47 -33.56 -17.03
CA MET A 478 0.16 -34.42 -16.03
C MET A 478 1.42 -33.79 -15.38
N GLY A 479 1.32 -32.49 -15.05
CA GLY A 479 2.43 -31.74 -14.42
C GLY A 479 3.49 -31.23 -15.37
N ASN A 480 3.43 -31.56 -16.66
CA ASN A 480 4.34 -31.06 -17.67
C ASN A 480 3.75 -29.85 -18.40
N PRO A 481 4.50 -28.74 -18.58
CA PRO A 481 4.01 -27.60 -19.34
C PRO A 481 3.84 -27.97 -20.81
N ILE A 482 2.74 -27.52 -21.42
CA ILE A 482 2.52 -27.59 -22.85
C ILE A 482 3.22 -26.42 -23.51
N VAL A 483 4.25 -26.67 -24.29
CA VAL A 483 5.07 -25.64 -24.95
C VAL A 483 4.78 -25.65 -26.45
N TYR A 484 4.52 -24.51 -27.05
CA TYR A 484 4.34 -24.34 -28.47
C TYR A 484 5.62 -23.80 -29.15
N PRO A 485 5.87 -24.16 -30.44
CA PRO A 485 5.05 -24.98 -31.33
C PRO A 485 5.09 -26.48 -31.02
N ILE A 486 3.94 -27.16 -31.15
CA ILE A 486 3.87 -28.62 -31.08
C ILE A 486 3.84 -29.15 -32.53
N ASN A 487 4.80 -29.99 -32.90
CA ASN A 487 4.98 -30.48 -34.27
C ASN A 487 4.98 -29.35 -35.35
N GLY A 488 5.55 -28.18 -35.01
CA GLY A 488 5.57 -27.01 -35.89
C GLY A 488 4.25 -26.23 -35.92
N ALA A 489 3.22 -26.63 -35.21
CA ALA A 489 1.93 -25.93 -35.15
C ALA A 489 1.90 -24.99 -33.94
N MET A 490 1.57 -23.71 -34.18
CA MET A 490 1.33 -22.71 -33.14
C MET A 490 -0.12 -22.74 -32.66
N ALA A 491 -0.34 -22.40 -31.40
CA ALA A 491 -1.68 -22.14 -30.87
C ALA A 491 -1.95 -20.64 -30.77
N TYR A 492 -3.23 -20.29 -30.87
CA TYR A 492 -3.71 -18.94 -30.62
C TYR A 492 -4.71 -18.98 -29.46
N ILE A 493 -4.50 -18.13 -28.47
CA ILE A 493 -5.34 -18.06 -27.29
C ILE A 493 -6.07 -16.72 -27.30
N PRO A 494 -7.41 -16.67 -27.09
CA PRO A 494 -8.10 -15.41 -26.90
C PRO A 494 -7.60 -14.74 -25.62
N TYR A 495 -7.54 -13.41 -25.62
CA TYR A 495 -7.20 -12.67 -24.42
C TYR A 495 -8.20 -12.98 -23.31
N TYR A 496 -7.71 -13.28 -22.14
CA TYR A 496 -8.50 -13.76 -21.00
C TYR A 496 -9.53 -12.75 -20.46
N LYS A 497 -9.38 -11.47 -20.84
CA LYS A 497 -10.23 -10.37 -20.43
C LYS A 497 -10.98 -9.79 -21.61
N VAL A 498 -12.29 -9.64 -21.46
CA VAL A 498 -13.15 -8.99 -22.47
C VAL A 498 -13.62 -7.63 -21.96
N TYR A 499 -14.03 -6.76 -22.88
CA TYR A 499 -14.46 -5.41 -22.61
C TYR A 499 -15.81 -5.15 -23.22
N ASP A 500 -16.70 -4.47 -22.44
CA ASP A 500 -17.98 -4.00 -23.00
C ASP A 500 -17.71 -3.00 -24.14
N PRO A 501 -18.17 -3.26 -25.36
CA PRO A 501 -17.99 -2.32 -26.47
C PRO A 501 -18.68 -0.98 -26.26
N ASN A 502 -19.67 -0.91 -25.33
CA ASN A 502 -20.39 0.31 -24.95
C ASN A 502 -19.85 0.94 -23.67
N LEU A 503 -18.65 0.54 -23.21
CA LEU A 503 -18.04 1.07 -21.99
C LEU A 503 -18.07 2.61 -21.98
N LYS A 504 -18.59 3.18 -20.88
CA LYS A 504 -18.70 4.63 -20.66
C LYS A 504 -17.74 5.08 -19.59
N PRO A 505 -17.30 6.35 -19.61
CA PRO A 505 -16.59 6.91 -18.46
C PRO A 505 -17.48 6.87 -17.22
N GLN A 506 -16.90 6.49 -16.08
CA GLN A 506 -17.60 6.67 -14.81
C GLN A 506 -17.75 8.16 -14.50
N ASN A 507 -18.83 8.56 -13.85
CA ASN A 507 -19.09 9.95 -13.47
C ASN A 507 -19.20 10.07 -11.95
N THR A 508 -18.42 10.97 -11.36
CA THR A 508 -18.48 11.33 -9.95
C THR A 508 -19.05 12.73 -9.81
N LYS A 509 -20.14 12.86 -9.05
CA LYS A 509 -20.76 14.13 -8.68
C LYS A 509 -20.46 14.41 -7.22
N SER A 510 -19.85 15.57 -6.95
CA SER A 510 -19.45 16.00 -5.61
C SER A 510 -20.21 17.26 -5.21
N TYR A 511 -20.72 17.28 -4.00
CA TYR A 511 -21.36 18.44 -3.35
C TYR A 511 -20.56 18.72 -2.08
N GLU A 512 -20.16 19.98 -1.88
CA GLU A 512 -19.41 20.38 -0.70
C GLU A 512 -20.03 21.63 -0.08
N LEU A 513 -20.13 21.63 1.26
CA LEU A 513 -20.48 22.79 2.07
C LEU A 513 -19.40 22.96 3.14
N GLY A 514 -18.92 24.19 3.34
CA GLY A 514 -17.89 24.46 4.32
C GLY A 514 -18.02 25.82 4.98
N ALA A 515 -17.41 25.91 6.16
CA ALA A 515 -17.29 27.15 6.92
C ALA A 515 -15.87 27.30 7.46
N ASP A 516 -15.29 28.50 7.28
CA ASP A 516 -13.98 28.87 7.80
C ASP A 516 -14.20 30.03 8.76
N LEU A 517 -13.94 29.83 10.05
CA LEU A 517 -14.20 30.79 11.12
C LEU A 517 -12.91 31.08 11.90
N THR A 518 -12.69 32.36 12.23
CA THR A 518 -11.58 32.77 13.10
C THR A 518 -12.14 33.63 14.23
N PHE A 519 -11.84 33.23 15.45
CA PHE A 519 -12.28 33.87 16.66
C PHE A 519 -11.11 34.54 17.40
N LEU A 520 -11.42 35.64 18.12
CA LEU A 520 -10.50 36.31 19.05
C LEU A 520 -9.13 36.63 18.39
N ASN A 521 -9.18 37.19 17.17
CA ASN A 521 -7.99 37.57 16.38
C ASN A 521 -7.01 36.42 16.10
N GLY A 522 -7.51 35.21 15.89
CA GLY A 522 -6.69 34.05 15.55
C GLY A 522 -6.37 33.13 16.74
N LEU A 523 -6.87 33.42 17.94
CA LEU A 523 -6.74 32.53 19.09
C LEU A 523 -7.37 31.16 18.81
N VAL A 524 -8.54 31.17 18.14
CA VAL A 524 -9.23 29.94 17.71
C VAL A 524 -9.59 30.04 16.24
N THR A 525 -9.23 29.00 15.48
CA THR A 525 -9.63 28.82 14.08
C THR A 525 -10.41 27.53 13.94
N LEU A 526 -11.51 27.57 13.20
CA LEU A 526 -12.38 26.44 12.93
C LEU A 526 -12.64 26.34 11.43
N ASN A 527 -12.24 25.20 10.82
CA ASN A 527 -12.58 24.85 9.45
C ASN A 527 -13.42 23.57 9.46
N TYR A 528 -14.61 23.63 8.91
CA TYR A 528 -15.48 22.46 8.77
C TYR A 528 -15.90 22.30 7.31
N THR A 529 -15.88 21.07 6.82
CA THR A 529 -16.38 20.71 5.50
C THR A 529 -17.21 19.43 5.60
N TYR A 530 -18.40 19.49 5.04
CA TYR A 530 -19.18 18.31 4.68
C TYR A 530 -19.12 18.11 3.18
N SER A 531 -18.84 16.90 2.73
CA SER A 531 -18.93 16.55 1.32
C SER A 531 -19.74 15.27 1.10
N ARG A 532 -20.48 15.23 0.00
CA ARG A 532 -21.13 14.04 -0.51
C ARG A 532 -20.69 13.81 -1.95
N GLN A 533 -20.18 12.61 -2.21
CA GLN A 533 -19.84 12.14 -3.54
C GLN A 533 -20.78 11.01 -3.96
N ASN A 534 -21.26 11.04 -5.20
CA ASN A 534 -22.05 9.98 -5.81
C ASN A 534 -21.36 9.57 -7.11
N VAL A 535 -20.88 8.35 -7.14
CA VAL A 535 -20.26 7.73 -8.33
C VAL A 535 -21.35 6.96 -9.07
N LYS A 536 -21.44 7.17 -10.39
CA LYS A 536 -22.30 6.41 -11.30
C LYS A 536 -21.48 5.78 -12.40
N ASP A 537 -22.01 4.72 -12.99
CA ASP A 537 -21.35 3.99 -14.06
C ASP A 537 -19.94 3.54 -13.67
N GLN A 538 -19.77 3.12 -12.40
CA GLN A 538 -18.50 2.61 -11.89
C GLN A 538 -17.98 1.52 -12.81
N ILE A 539 -16.71 1.58 -13.19
CA ILE A 539 -16.08 0.57 -14.04
C ILE A 539 -15.54 -0.53 -13.14
N PHE A 540 -16.02 -1.75 -13.35
CA PHE A 540 -15.61 -2.94 -12.62
C PHE A 540 -15.06 -4.01 -13.56
N GLU A 541 -14.18 -4.84 -13.02
CA GLU A 541 -13.82 -6.12 -13.58
C GLU A 541 -14.71 -7.19 -12.95
N VAL A 542 -15.64 -7.72 -13.73
CA VAL A 542 -16.62 -8.72 -13.28
C VAL A 542 -16.12 -10.10 -13.69
N PRO A 543 -15.95 -11.08 -12.75
CA PRO A 543 -15.60 -12.44 -13.10
C PRO A 543 -16.64 -13.07 -14.01
N LEU A 544 -16.19 -13.85 -14.98
CA LEU A 544 -17.03 -14.62 -15.89
C LEU A 544 -16.92 -16.13 -15.60
N ALA A 545 -17.97 -16.86 -15.95
CA ALA A 545 -17.90 -18.32 -15.92
C ALA A 545 -16.85 -18.82 -16.92
N GLY A 546 -15.99 -19.77 -16.53
CA GLY A 546 -14.93 -20.31 -17.39
C GLY A 546 -15.42 -20.88 -18.72
N SER A 547 -16.69 -21.30 -18.82
CA SER A 547 -17.34 -21.75 -20.05
C SER A 547 -17.48 -20.66 -21.13
N THR A 548 -17.32 -19.37 -20.78
CA THR A 548 -17.34 -18.26 -21.73
C THR A 548 -16.02 -18.11 -22.50
N GLY A 549 -14.96 -18.79 -22.06
CA GLY A 549 -13.61 -18.65 -22.64
C GLY A 549 -12.84 -17.41 -22.18
N ALA A 550 -13.42 -16.59 -21.31
CA ALA A 550 -12.77 -15.45 -20.68
C ALA A 550 -12.89 -15.56 -19.15
N SER A 551 -11.91 -14.99 -18.42
CA SER A 551 -11.93 -15.00 -16.95
C SER A 551 -12.71 -13.83 -16.38
N SER A 552 -12.75 -12.69 -17.10
CA SER A 552 -13.41 -11.49 -16.62
C SER A 552 -13.88 -10.56 -17.75
N MET A 553 -14.81 -9.66 -17.40
CA MET A 553 -15.31 -8.60 -18.27
C MET A 553 -15.21 -7.24 -17.60
N ILE A 554 -14.63 -6.27 -18.32
CA ILE A 554 -14.64 -4.86 -17.91
C ILE A 554 -15.93 -4.23 -18.41
N MET A 555 -16.75 -3.74 -17.50
CA MET A 555 -18.04 -3.12 -17.82
C MET A 555 -18.42 -2.04 -16.82
N ASN A 556 -19.36 -1.19 -17.21
CA ASN A 556 -19.99 -0.27 -16.27
C ASN A 556 -21.02 -1.03 -15.43
N GLY A 557 -21.02 -0.74 -14.15
CA GLY A 557 -22.03 -1.25 -13.25
C GLY A 557 -21.78 -0.73 -11.85
N GLY A 558 -22.81 -0.21 -11.24
CA GLY A 558 -22.73 0.19 -9.86
C GLY A 558 -22.80 1.68 -9.59
N LYS A 559 -23.29 1.94 -8.40
CA LYS A 559 -23.35 3.27 -7.79
C LYS A 559 -22.76 3.13 -6.39
N ILE A 560 -21.92 4.10 -6.05
CA ILE A 560 -21.31 4.20 -4.73
C ILE A 560 -21.54 5.63 -4.25
N HIS A 561 -21.90 5.79 -2.98
CA HIS A 561 -21.88 7.11 -2.39
C HIS A 561 -20.94 7.19 -1.19
N THR A 562 -20.37 8.38 -0.99
CA THR A 562 -19.47 8.70 0.10
C THR A 562 -19.93 9.94 0.80
N ASN A 563 -20.08 9.90 2.12
CA ASN A 563 -20.27 11.07 2.98
C ASN A 563 -18.99 11.30 3.76
N THR A 564 -18.50 12.54 3.74
CA THR A 564 -17.26 12.92 4.44
C THR A 564 -17.50 14.12 5.33
N HIS A 565 -17.02 14.05 6.56
CA HIS A 565 -16.95 15.14 7.50
C HIS A 565 -15.50 15.42 7.84
N GLU A 566 -15.06 16.65 7.65
CA GLU A 566 -13.70 17.11 7.99
C GLU A 566 -13.81 18.33 8.89
N LEU A 567 -13.07 18.31 10.00
CA LEU A 567 -13.00 19.40 10.95
C LEU A 567 -11.54 19.66 11.32
N THR A 568 -11.10 20.89 11.16
CA THR A 568 -9.82 21.36 11.70
C THR A 568 -10.08 22.45 12.73
N LEU A 569 -9.63 22.23 13.95
CA LEU A 569 -9.67 23.19 15.06
C LEU A 569 -8.23 23.57 15.44
N GLY A 570 -7.88 24.84 15.23
CA GLY A 570 -6.62 25.42 15.67
C GLY A 570 -6.83 26.29 16.91
N ILE A 571 -5.92 26.19 17.90
CA ILE A 571 -5.94 26.99 19.12
C ILE A 571 -4.53 27.47 19.37
N SER A 572 -4.31 28.81 19.39
CA SER A 572 -3.04 29.47 19.64
C SER A 572 -3.16 30.31 20.93
N PRO A 573 -3.14 29.69 22.12
CA PRO A 573 -3.47 30.40 23.38
C PRO A 573 -2.39 31.40 23.79
N VAL A 574 -1.17 31.22 23.33
CA VAL A 574 -0.06 32.14 23.64
C VAL A 574 0.78 32.34 22.36
N ASP A 575 0.91 33.59 21.98
CA ASP A 575 1.81 34.02 20.89
C ASP A 575 2.58 35.27 21.34
N THR A 576 3.75 35.05 21.91
CA THR A 576 4.69 36.11 22.35
C THR A 576 6.04 35.97 21.64
N LYS A 577 6.87 36.99 21.72
CA LYS A 577 8.20 36.97 21.10
C LYS A 577 9.08 35.79 21.55
N ASN A 578 8.93 35.34 22.79
CA ASN A 578 9.79 34.34 23.41
C ASN A 578 9.11 33.00 23.66
N PHE A 579 7.77 32.95 23.62
CA PHE A 579 7.01 31.76 23.84
C PHE A 579 5.77 31.75 22.96
N LYS A 580 5.62 30.67 22.17
CA LYS A 580 4.45 30.41 21.35
C LYS A 580 3.98 28.99 21.58
N LEU A 581 2.66 28.83 21.66
CA LEU A 581 2.00 27.55 21.87
C LEU A 581 0.85 27.41 20.88
N ASP A 582 0.90 26.37 20.04
CA ASP A 582 -0.13 26.07 19.04
C ASP A 582 -0.62 24.64 19.22
N PHE A 583 -1.92 24.46 19.15
CA PHE A 583 -2.60 23.17 19.06
C PHE A 583 -3.42 23.09 17.77
N ALA A 584 -3.42 21.94 17.11
CA ALA A 584 -4.30 21.67 15.98
C ALA A 584 -4.91 20.28 16.10
N PHE A 585 -6.23 20.21 15.97
CA PHE A 585 -7.01 18.99 15.94
C PHE A 585 -7.58 18.83 14.52
N ASN A 586 -7.33 17.68 13.90
CA ASN A 586 -7.82 17.34 12.56
C ASN A 586 -8.66 16.08 12.66
N PHE A 587 -9.96 16.23 12.58
CA PHE A 587 -10.92 15.13 12.59
C PHE A 587 -11.40 14.83 11.19
N SER A 588 -11.52 13.56 10.83
CA SER A 588 -12.15 13.10 9.60
C SER A 588 -12.98 11.84 9.81
N LYS A 589 -14.16 11.82 9.21
CA LYS A 589 -15.04 10.65 9.13
C LYS A 589 -15.48 10.47 7.68
N ILE A 590 -15.33 9.26 7.16
CA ILE A 590 -15.65 8.89 5.78
C ILE A 590 -16.53 7.64 5.82
N ASP A 591 -17.75 7.75 5.34
CA ASP A 591 -18.69 6.65 5.21
C ASP A 591 -18.97 6.38 3.71
N ASN A 592 -18.55 5.22 3.23
CA ASN A 592 -18.74 4.75 1.85
C ASN A 592 -19.75 3.61 1.83
N TYR A 593 -20.68 3.61 0.86
CA TYR A 593 -21.67 2.55 0.66
C TYR A 593 -21.83 2.20 -0.80
N VAL A 594 -22.04 0.93 -1.08
CA VAL A 594 -22.41 0.41 -2.40
C VAL A 594 -23.93 0.44 -2.52
N ASP A 595 -24.45 1.30 -3.38
CA ASP A 595 -25.90 1.42 -3.60
C ASP A 595 -26.41 0.43 -4.63
N GLU A 596 -25.60 0.13 -5.67
CA GLU A 596 -25.99 -0.71 -6.79
C GLU A 596 -24.73 -1.30 -7.46
N LEU A 597 -24.82 -2.51 -7.97
CA LEU A 597 -23.83 -3.16 -8.83
C LEU A 597 -24.43 -3.47 -10.20
N ALA A 598 -23.63 -4.06 -11.09
CA ALA A 598 -24.12 -4.50 -12.40
C ALA A 598 -25.29 -5.49 -12.28
N PRO A 599 -26.23 -5.53 -13.23
CA PRO A 599 -27.35 -6.45 -13.18
C PRO A 599 -26.91 -7.90 -12.98
N GLY A 600 -27.50 -8.60 -11.99
CA GLY A 600 -27.17 -9.96 -11.65
C GLY A 600 -25.90 -10.14 -10.82
N VAL A 601 -25.22 -9.06 -10.39
CA VAL A 601 -24.04 -9.08 -9.53
C VAL A 601 -24.42 -8.59 -8.14
N GLU A 602 -24.33 -9.45 -7.14
CA GLU A 602 -24.61 -9.11 -5.74
C GLU A 602 -23.38 -8.58 -5.01
N SER A 603 -22.20 -9.09 -5.35
CA SER A 603 -20.93 -8.62 -4.80
C SER A 603 -19.76 -8.85 -5.77
N ILE A 604 -18.72 -8.03 -5.64
CA ILE A 604 -17.50 -8.09 -6.46
C ILE A 604 -16.29 -8.26 -5.55
N MET A 605 -15.42 -9.22 -5.86
CA MET A 605 -14.11 -9.36 -5.23
C MET A 605 -13.20 -8.24 -5.71
N LEU A 606 -12.60 -7.52 -4.77
CA LEU A 606 -11.65 -6.44 -5.03
C LEU A 606 -10.20 -6.89 -4.86
N GLY A 607 -9.97 -7.93 -4.09
CA GLY A 607 -8.66 -8.49 -3.83
C GLY A 607 -8.66 -9.45 -2.64
N GLY A 608 -7.50 -10.01 -2.32
CA GLY A 608 -7.31 -10.96 -1.21
C GLY A 608 -7.03 -12.38 -1.70
N PHE A 609 -7.35 -13.35 -0.87
CA PHE A 609 -7.19 -14.79 -1.14
C PHE A 609 -8.47 -15.39 -1.71
N VAL A 610 -8.54 -16.73 -1.78
CA VAL A 610 -9.82 -17.42 -2.00
C VAL A 610 -10.77 -17.08 -0.85
N THR A 611 -10.29 -17.17 0.39
CA THR A 611 -10.83 -16.58 1.62
C THR A 611 -9.66 -16.24 2.56
N PRO A 612 -9.70 -15.13 3.33
CA PRO A 612 -10.68 -14.05 3.23
C PRO A 612 -10.44 -13.14 2.02
N GLN A 613 -11.48 -12.43 1.62
CA GLN A 613 -11.46 -11.49 0.50
C GLN A 613 -11.87 -10.09 0.95
N VAL A 614 -11.42 -9.08 0.21
CA VAL A 614 -12.00 -7.74 0.26
C VAL A 614 -13.06 -7.65 -0.84
N ARG A 615 -14.29 -7.29 -0.47
CA ARG A 615 -15.44 -7.23 -1.38
C ARG A 615 -16.20 -5.91 -1.34
N ALA A 616 -16.94 -5.67 -2.42
CA ALA A 616 -17.99 -4.68 -2.54
C ALA A 616 -19.32 -5.42 -2.72
N GLY A 617 -20.21 -5.37 -1.74
CA GLY A 617 -21.55 -5.95 -1.79
C GLY A 617 -22.62 -4.87 -1.73
N ILE A 618 -23.79 -5.11 -2.35
CA ILE A 618 -24.92 -4.16 -2.37
C ILE A 618 -25.41 -3.94 -0.93
N GLY A 619 -25.52 -2.66 -0.51
CA GLY A 619 -25.93 -2.27 0.83
C GLY A 619 -24.83 -2.26 1.87
N ASP A 620 -23.67 -2.84 1.56
CA ASP A 620 -22.53 -2.89 2.47
C ASP A 620 -21.77 -1.55 2.54
N LYS A 621 -21.08 -1.33 3.67
CA LYS A 621 -19.95 -0.38 3.71
C LYS A 621 -18.90 -0.81 2.68
N PHE A 622 -18.24 0.13 2.07
CA PHE A 622 -17.23 -0.13 1.04
C PHE A 622 -15.82 0.23 1.57
N PRO A 623 -14.86 -0.72 1.53
CA PRO A 623 -15.00 -2.16 1.28
C PRO A 623 -15.26 -2.98 2.57
N VAL A 624 -15.71 -4.23 2.42
CA VAL A 624 -15.88 -5.19 3.52
C VAL A 624 -14.88 -6.33 3.42
N ILE A 625 -14.64 -7.03 4.54
CA ILE A 625 -13.92 -8.30 4.58
C ILE A 625 -14.96 -9.42 4.55
N TYR A 626 -14.80 -10.33 3.61
CA TYR A 626 -15.69 -11.46 3.38
C TYR A 626 -14.90 -12.77 3.46
N GLY A 627 -15.40 -13.74 4.18
CA GLY A 627 -14.73 -15.01 4.36
C GLY A 627 -15.51 -15.97 5.24
N LYS A 628 -14.85 -17.04 5.66
CA LYS A 628 -15.43 -18.10 6.47
C LYS A 628 -15.74 -17.58 7.87
N SER A 629 -17.04 -17.62 8.22
CA SER A 629 -17.54 -17.21 9.52
C SER A 629 -17.54 -18.37 10.52
N TYR A 630 -17.79 -18.07 11.79
CA TYR A 630 -18.20 -19.08 12.75
C TYR A 630 -19.63 -19.53 12.49
N MET A 631 -19.91 -20.84 12.63
CA MET A 631 -21.28 -21.33 12.72
C MET A 631 -21.93 -20.77 13.99
N ARG A 632 -23.11 -20.18 13.86
CA ARG A 632 -23.86 -19.56 14.96
C ARG A 632 -25.29 -20.08 15.01
N ASN A 633 -25.84 -20.15 16.21
CA ASN A 633 -27.27 -20.39 16.40
C ASN A 633 -28.07 -19.07 16.20
N ASP A 634 -29.40 -19.12 16.30
CA ASP A 634 -30.31 -17.99 16.13
C ASP A 634 -30.07 -16.84 17.12
N GLU A 635 -29.44 -17.13 18.26
CA GLU A 635 -29.04 -16.12 19.25
C GLU A 635 -27.66 -15.50 18.96
N GLY A 636 -26.99 -15.89 17.86
CA GLY A 636 -25.67 -15.43 17.46
C GLY A 636 -24.49 -16.04 18.22
N LYS A 637 -24.73 -17.07 19.06
CA LYS A 637 -23.68 -17.78 19.80
C LYS A 637 -22.96 -18.78 18.91
N ILE A 638 -21.65 -18.92 19.11
CA ILE A 638 -20.81 -19.86 18.35
C ILE A 638 -21.23 -21.30 18.66
N VAL A 639 -21.41 -22.12 17.63
CA VAL A 639 -21.67 -23.56 17.78
C VAL A 639 -20.34 -24.30 17.84
N VAL A 640 -20.22 -25.21 18.82
CA VAL A 640 -19.05 -26.10 18.95
C VAL A 640 -19.42 -27.55 18.63
N ASP A 641 -18.41 -28.31 18.17
CA ASP A 641 -18.54 -29.75 17.93
C ASP A 641 -18.42 -30.56 19.24
N GLN A 642 -18.44 -31.88 19.11
CA GLN A 642 -18.36 -32.84 20.23
C GLN A 642 -17.04 -32.76 21.03
N ASN A 643 -16.00 -32.11 20.48
CA ASN A 643 -14.70 -31.87 21.14
C ASN A 643 -14.60 -30.45 21.72
N GLY A 644 -15.68 -29.68 21.68
CA GLY A 644 -15.69 -28.28 22.12
C GLY A 644 -15.04 -27.31 21.12
N LEU A 645 -14.71 -27.75 19.90
CA LEU A 645 -14.06 -26.93 18.90
C LEU A 645 -15.08 -26.11 18.11
N PRO A 646 -14.81 -24.82 17.81
CA PRO A 646 -15.72 -23.99 17.03
C PRO A 646 -15.99 -24.60 15.65
N MET A 647 -17.23 -24.55 15.20
CA MET A 647 -17.63 -25.01 13.87
C MET A 647 -17.55 -23.85 12.86
N GLN A 648 -17.12 -24.18 11.65
CA GLN A 648 -17.12 -23.24 10.52
C GLN A 648 -18.56 -23.09 10.00
N GLY A 649 -18.98 -21.84 9.80
CA GLY A 649 -20.23 -21.48 9.15
C GLY A 649 -20.06 -21.18 7.66
N GLU A 650 -21.06 -20.53 7.10
CA GLU A 650 -21.06 -20.08 5.70
C GLU A 650 -20.12 -18.87 5.52
N ASP A 651 -19.73 -18.64 4.28
CA ASP A 651 -18.99 -17.44 3.91
C ASP A 651 -19.89 -16.20 4.07
N ALA A 652 -19.41 -15.19 4.78
CA ALA A 652 -20.18 -14.00 5.13
C ALA A 652 -19.29 -12.74 5.19
N VAL A 653 -19.91 -11.57 5.37
CA VAL A 653 -19.19 -10.36 5.78
C VAL A 653 -18.74 -10.52 7.23
N ILE A 654 -17.44 -10.63 7.44
CA ILE A 654 -16.81 -10.85 8.75
C ILE A 654 -16.11 -9.61 9.31
N GLY A 655 -16.06 -8.53 8.54
CA GLY A 655 -15.47 -7.28 9.02
C GLY A 655 -15.62 -6.11 8.05
N THR A 656 -15.33 -4.90 8.55
CA THR A 656 -15.34 -3.65 7.79
C THR A 656 -13.95 -3.02 7.82
N VAL A 657 -13.44 -2.59 6.66
CA VAL A 657 -12.08 -2.04 6.54
C VAL A 657 -12.03 -0.58 6.99
N SER A 658 -13.08 0.19 6.69
CA SER A 658 -13.12 1.63 6.94
C SER A 658 -13.21 1.94 8.44
N PRO A 659 -12.38 2.88 8.94
CA PRO A 659 -12.47 3.32 10.34
C PRO A 659 -13.74 4.16 10.57
N ASP A 660 -14.19 4.22 11.83
CA ASP A 660 -15.29 5.08 12.24
C ASP A 660 -14.91 6.56 12.17
N PHE A 661 -13.67 6.88 12.54
CA PHE A 661 -13.06 8.21 12.38
C PHE A 661 -11.53 8.16 12.51
N ARG A 662 -10.91 9.27 12.11
CA ARG A 662 -9.51 9.59 12.42
C ARG A 662 -9.42 10.95 13.08
N LEU A 663 -8.53 11.08 14.07
CA LEU A 663 -8.23 12.32 14.76
C LEU A 663 -6.72 12.51 14.87
N GLY A 664 -6.20 13.54 14.22
CA GLY A 664 -4.84 14.03 14.39
C GLY A 664 -4.80 15.12 15.45
N PHE A 665 -3.90 15.03 16.40
CA PHE A 665 -3.58 16.10 17.34
C PHE A 665 -2.13 16.51 17.17
N ASN A 666 -1.93 17.79 16.84
CA ASN A 666 -0.59 18.38 16.66
C ASN A 666 -0.36 19.46 17.72
N THR A 667 0.80 19.49 18.31
CA THR A 667 1.22 20.58 19.18
C THR A 667 2.59 21.08 18.77
N ASN A 668 2.74 22.42 18.77
CA ASN A 668 4.00 23.10 18.56
C ASN A 668 4.26 24.05 19.73
N ILE A 669 5.43 23.93 20.33
CA ILE A 669 5.92 24.80 21.39
C ILE A 669 7.17 25.46 20.88
N GLU A 670 7.18 26.80 20.78
CA GLU A 670 8.39 27.58 20.51
C GLU A 670 8.78 28.29 21.82
N LEU A 671 9.99 28.03 22.28
CA LEU A 671 10.57 28.66 23.46
C LEU A 671 11.93 29.24 23.09
N TYR A 672 12.01 30.56 22.97
CA TYR A 672 13.17 31.29 22.43
C TYR A 672 13.57 30.75 21.03
N LYS A 673 14.66 29.99 20.95
CA LYS A 673 15.18 29.37 19.72
C LYS A 673 14.89 27.89 19.62
N PHE A 674 14.25 27.31 20.63
CA PHE A 674 13.89 25.89 20.65
C PHE A 674 12.47 25.70 20.11
N ARG A 675 12.30 24.69 19.28
CA ARG A 675 10.98 24.24 18.82
C ARG A 675 10.80 22.78 19.19
N ILE A 676 9.68 22.49 19.85
CA ILE A 676 9.23 21.13 20.18
C ILE A 676 7.92 20.90 19.45
N SER A 677 7.84 19.84 18.67
CA SER A 677 6.61 19.45 17.97
C SER A 677 6.28 18.02 18.29
N ALA A 678 4.99 17.71 18.52
CA ALA A 678 4.50 16.36 18.69
C ALA A 678 3.23 16.18 17.85
N VAL A 679 3.10 15.01 17.22
CA VAL A 679 1.96 14.64 16.41
C VAL A 679 1.39 13.33 16.96
N PHE A 680 0.13 13.36 17.37
CA PHE A 680 -0.62 12.17 17.75
C PHE A 680 -1.61 11.82 16.63
N ASP A 681 -1.65 10.56 16.28
CA ASP A 681 -2.56 10.02 15.26
C ASP A 681 -3.45 8.95 15.93
N TRP A 682 -4.74 9.24 16.03
CA TRP A 682 -5.74 8.33 16.55
C TRP A 682 -6.65 7.87 15.42
N LYS A 683 -6.65 6.58 15.19
CA LYS A 683 -7.60 5.88 14.33
C LYS A 683 -8.53 5.06 15.20
N GLN A 684 -9.84 5.25 15.06
CA GLN A 684 -10.86 4.48 15.76
C GLN A 684 -11.61 3.60 14.76
N GLY A 685 -11.76 2.31 15.13
CA GLY A 685 -12.49 1.35 14.31
C GLY A 685 -11.74 0.92 13.04
N GLY A 686 -12.47 0.23 12.17
CA GLY A 686 -11.91 -0.53 11.08
C GLY A 686 -11.33 -1.85 11.57
N GLN A 687 -11.37 -2.84 10.72
CA GLN A 687 -10.90 -4.19 11.03
C GLN A 687 -9.91 -4.65 9.97
N MET A 688 -9.06 -5.59 10.34
CA MET A 688 -8.13 -6.23 9.43
C MET A 688 -7.96 -7.71 9.76
N TYR A 689 -7.73 -8.50 8.73
CA TYR A 689 -7.34 -9.88 8.88
C TYR A 689 -5.86 -9.98 9.22
N SER A 690 -5.52 -10.73 10.26
CA SER A 690 -4.15 -11.00 10.67
C SER A 690 -3.75 -12.45 10.39
N GLY A 691 -3.32 -12.72 9.16
CA GLY A 691 -2.73 -14.01 8.79
C GLY A 691 -1.51 -14.35 9.64
N THR A 692 -0.69 -13.36 9.99
CA THR A 692 0.47 -13.56 10.88
C THR A 692 0.07 -14.15 12.24
N ALA A 693 -0.98 -13.59 12.88
CA ALA A 693 -1.47 -14.14 14.16
C ALA A 693 -2.04 -15.56 13.97
N GLY A 694 -2.73 -15.79 12.85
CA GLY A 694 -3.27 -17.10 12.48
C GLY A 694 -2.17 -18.15 12.35
N GLU A 695 -1.14 -17.87 11.58
CA GLU A 695 -0.02 -18.78 11.36
C GLU A 695 0.80 -19.00 12.65
N MET A 696 1.12 -17.97 13.41
CA MET A 696 1.84 -18.10 14.67
C MET A 696 1.09 -18.96 15.69
N ASN A 697 -0.23 -18.83 15.77
CA ASN A 697 -1.07 -19.67 16.60
C ASN A 697 -1.10 -21.12 16.09
N TYR A 698 -1.26 -21.30 14.79
CA TYR A 698 -1.28 -22.63 14.14
C TYR A 698 0.04 -23.38 14.34
N TYR A 699 1.18 -22.70 14.16
CA TYR A 699 2.50 -23.29 14.40
C TYR A 699 2.84 -23.44 15.89
N GLY A 700 2.04 -22.90 16.80
CA GLY A 700 2.24 -23.05 18.24
C GLY A 700 3.34 -22.17 18.84
N VAL A 701 3.78 -21.13 18.11
CA VAL A 701 4.89 -20.27 18.54
C VAL A 701 4.43 -19.03 19.30
N SER A 702 3.14 -18.64 19.19
CA SER A 702 2.61 -17.47 19.88
C SER A 702 2.51 -17.72 21.39
N LYS A 703 2.60 -16.64 22.18
CA LYS A 703 2.34 -16.71 23.63
C LYS A 703 0.96 -17.26 23.93
N LEU A 704 -0.06 -16.85 23.16
CA LEU A 704 -1.44 -17.34 23.32
C LEU A 704 -1.51 -18.86 23.18
N SER A 705 -0.86 -19.44 22.15
CA SER A 705 -0.85 -20.89 21.94
C SER A 705 -0.17 -21.63 23.09
N GLY A 706 0.92 -21.09 23.65
CA GLY A 706 1.61 -21.64 24.81
C GLY A 706 0.76 -21.56 26.09
N ASP A 707 0.10 -20.44 26.31
CA ASP A 707 -0.73 -20.26 27.51
C ASP A 707 -1.97 -21.18 27.50
N MET A 708 -2.61 -21.38 26.36
CA MET A 708 -3.78 -22.24 26.22
C MET A 708 -3.46 -23.74 26.32
N ARG A 709 -2.19 -24.15 26.18
CA ARG A 709 -1.76 -25.55 26.43
C ARG A 709 -1.68 -25.93 27.90
N LYS A 710 -1.61 -24.94 28.80
CA LYS A 710 -1.36 -25.19 30.23
C LYS A 710 -2.53 -25.84 30.94
N ASN A 711 -3.75 -25.55 30.49
CA ASN A 711 -4.99 -26.03 31.10
C ASN A 711 -6.04 -26.32 30.06
N GLU A 712 -6.94 -27.24 30.36
CA GLU A 712 -8.19 -27.40 29.62
C GLU A 712 -9.04 -26.13 29.73
N PHE A 713 -9.74 -25.77 28.68
CA PHE A 713 -10.60 -24.58 28.64
C PHE A 713 -11.92 -24.87 27.94
N ILE A 714 -12.92 -24.03 28.18
CA ILE A 714 -14.21 -24.06 27.50
C ILE A 714 -14.28 -22.84 26.59
N VAL A 715 -14.73 -23.01 25.34
CA VAL A 715 -14.97 -21.87 24.44
C VAL A 715 -16.14 -21.07 25.00
N GLU A 716 -15.87 -19.84 25.39
CA GLU A 716 -16.84 -18.93 26.01
C GLU A 716 -17.89 -18.44 25.00
N ASN A 717 -19.07 -18.08 25.48
CA ASN A 717 -20.18 -17.59 24.68
C ASN A 717 -20.55 -18.52 23.51
N ALA A 718 -20.45 -19.82 23.74
CA ALA A 718 -20.71 -20.87 22.74
C ALA A 718 -21.82 -21.81 23.20
N VAL A 719 -22.39 -22.55 22.26
CA VAL A 719 -23.43 -23.57 22.46
C VAL A 719 -23.02 -24.90 21.81
N LYS A 720 -23.50 -26.01 22.38
CA LYS A 720 -23.41 -27.34 21.80
C LYS A 720 -24.78 -27.82 21.32
N GLU A 721 -24.82 -28.52 20.20
CA GLU A 721 -26.04 -29.21 19.76
C GLU A 721 -26.34 -30.41 20.69
N THR A 722 -27.56 -30.50 21.14
CA THR A 722 -28.02 -31.60 22.04
C THR A 722 -29.01 -32.53 21.39
N GLY A 723 -29.52 -32.19 20.24
CA GLY A 723 -30.46 -32.97 19.47
C GLY A 723 -31.21 -32.13 18.45
N LYS A 724 -32.29 -32.73 17.90
CA LYS A 724 -33.19 -32.03 16.96
C LYS A 724 -34.63 -32.06 17.49
N ASP A 725 -35.40 -31.01 17.18
CA ASP A 725 -36.83 -30.95 17.47
C ASP A 725 -37.65 -31.81 16.49
N ALA A 726 -38.97 -31.80 16.63
CA ALA A 726 -39.87 -32.58 15.75
C ALA A 726 -39.86 -32.09 14.30
N ASP A 727 -39.45 -30.86 14.04
CA ASP A 727 -39.35 -30.23 12.73
C ASP A 727 -37.96 -30.39 12.11
N GLY A 728 -37.01 -31.00 12.85
CA GLY A 728 -35.64 -31.24 12.41
C GLY A 728 -34.67 -30.13 12.68
N ASN A 729 -35.06 -29.06 13.41
CA ASN A 729 -34.15 -27.96 13.79
C ASN A 729 -33.26 -28.39 14.95
N SER A 730 -32.03 -27.90 14.97
CA SER A 730 -31.06 -28.19 16.02
C SER A 730 -31.45 -27.53 17.34
N ILE A 731 -31.43 -28.32 18.43
CA ILE A 731 -31.61 -27.84 19.82
C ILE A 731 -30.26 -27.61 20.44
N TYR A 732 -30.07 -26.46 21.02
CA TYR A 732 -28.78 -26.02 21.61
C TYR A 732 -28.86 -25.88 23.12
N ALA A 733 -27.74 -26.20 23.79
CA ALA A 733 -27.50 -25.92 25.21
C ALA A 733 -26.19 -25.11 25.37
N PRO A 734 -26.00 -24.40 26.47
CA PRO A 734 -24.71 -23.76 26.79
C PRO A 734 -23.55 -24.75 26.68
N ASN A 735 -22.42 -24.30 26.11
CA ASN A 735 -21.24 -25.13 25.99
C ASN A 735 -20.59 -25.40 27.39
N ASP A 736 -20.42 -26.69 27.71
CA ASP A 736 -19.70 -27.18 28.89
C ASP A 736 -18.55 -28.15 28.49
N ILE A 737 -18.29 -28.30 27.17
CA ILE A 737 -17.28 -29.22 26.65
C ILE A 737 -15.92 -28.58 26.79
N LYS A 738 -15.01 -29.26 27.48
CA LYS A 738 -13.64 -28.83 27.65
C LYS A 738 -12.80 -29.19 26.42
N VAL A 739 -12.09 -28.22 25.90
CA VAL A 739 -11.02 -28.43 24.91
C VAL A 739 -9.77 -28.91 25.64
N THR A 740 -9.31 -30.10 25.31
CA THR A 740 -8.13 -30.76 25.89
C THR A 740 -6.92 -30.70 24.96
N ASP A 741 -7.14 -30.43 23.67
CA ASP A 741 -6.11 -30.34 22.63
C ASP A 741 -6.07 -28.94 22.03
N ALA A 742 -5.15 -28.11 22.51
CA ALA A 742 -4.93 -26.76 22.00
C ALA A 742 -4.43 -26.72 20.57
N GLN A 743 -3.66 -27.74 20.12
CA GLN A 743 -3.22 -27.83 18.71
C GLN A 743 -4.41 -28.02 17.78
N ALA A 744 -5.33 -28.94 18.13
CA ALA A 744 -6.55 -29.15 17.37
C ALA A 744 -7.44 -27.89 17.33
N TYR A 745 -7.52 -27.15 18.45
CA TYR A 745 -8.25 -25.90 18.53
C TYR A 745 -7.71 -24.83 17.57
N PHE A 746 -6.40 -24.58 17.56
CA PHE A 746 -5.81 -23.59 16.65
C PHE A 746 -5.80 -24.06 15.20
N THR A 747 -5.69 -25.35 14.92
CA THR A 747 -5.86 -25.93 13.59
C THR A 747 -7.27 -25.67 13.06
N ARG A 748 -8.30 -25.87 13.89
CA ARG A 748 -9.69 -25.55 13.54
C ARG A 748 -9.88 -24.06 13.28
N ARG A 749 -9.37 -23.19 14.15
CA ARG A 749 -9.49 -21.73 14.00
C ARG A 749 -8.81 -21.20 12.76
N ARG A 750 -7.71 -21.82 12.30
CA ARG A 750 -7.05 -21.45 11.04
C ARG A 750 -7.98 -21.60 9.83
N SER A 751 -8.92 -22.53 9.86
CA SER A 751 -9.92 -22.72 8.79
C SER A 751 -11.10 -21.74 8.86
N ILE A 752 -11.17 -20.89 9.89
CA ILE A 752 -12.27 -19.93 10.11
C ILE A 752 -11.66 -18.52 10.09
N ASP A 753 -11.85 -17.80 8.99
CA ASP A 753 -11.22 -16.49 8.76
C ASP A 753 -11.63 -15.46 9.81
N GLU A 754 -12.88 -15.50 10.28
CA GLU A 754 -13.39 -14.63 11.35
C GLU A 754 -12.58 -14.72 12.64
N SER A 755 -11.90 -15.86 12.90
CA SER A 755 -11.03 -16.05 14.07
C SER A 755 -9.88 -15.05 14.18
N TYR A 756 -9.50 -14.45 13.05
CA TYR A 756 -8.32 -13.59 12.94
C TYR A 756 -8.65 -12.21 12.37
N ILE A 757 -9.90 -11.79 12.54
CA ILE A 757 -10.33 -10.41 12.32
C ILE A 757 -10.10 -9.63 13.59
N TYR A 758 -9.28 -8.59 13.51
CA TYR A 758 -8.92 -7.75 14.65
C TYR A 758 -9.35 -6.31 14.43
N ASP A 759 -9.69 -5.64 15.52
CA ASP A 759 -9.86 -4.19 15.54
C ASP A 759 -8.50 -3.53 15.19
N ASN A 760 -8.54 -2.58 14.27
CA ASN A 760 -7.37 -1.86 13.79
C ASN A 760 -7.31 -0.42 14.34
N SER A 761 -7.88 -0.21 15.53
CA SER A 761 -7.77 1.06 16.25
C SER A 761 -6.37 1.24 16.83
N TYR A 762 -5.89 2.48 16.83
CA TYR A 762 -4.62 2.82 17.47
C TYR A 762 -4.53 4.30 17.86
N ILE A 763 -3.66 4.59 18.83
CA ILE A 763 -3.14 5.93 19.11
C ILE A 763 -1.61 5.85 19.01
N LYS A 764 -1.02 6.68 18.14
CA LYS A 764 0.43 6.72 17.91
C LYS A 764 0.96 8.15 18.10
N LEU A 765 2.09 8.27 18.76
CA LEU A 765 2.92 9.47 18.77
C LEU A 765 3.94 9.36 17.62
N ARG A 766 3.99 10.38 16.76
CA ARG A 766 4.91 10.47 15.62
C ARG A 766 5.89 11.61 15.79
#